data_66297ccc0a5c687702fc5873726e66d4
#
_entry.id   66297ccc0a5c687702fc5873726e66d4
#
_cell.length_a   1.000
_cell.length_b   1.000
_cell.length_c   1.000
_cell.angle_alpha   90.00
_cell.angle_beta   90.00
_cell.angle_gamma   90.00
#
_symmetry.space_group_name_H-M   'P 1'
#
loop_
_entity.id
_entity.type
_entity.pdbx_description
1 polymer ?
#
loop_
_entity_poly.entity_id
_entity_poly.type
_entity_poly.pdbx_seq_one_letter_code
_entity_poly.pdbx_strand_id
1 'polypeptide(L)'
;MSFANPWAFLALLAIPLLIIIYIIKNKYREDTDPSTYLWELSRKFLKRKNPISRIEHLINLIVQIVCIFCMSFALASPTFTLKGKADNIVFVLDTSASMNLIPQEDNEKGLSRFEQGVEEIRKIASDAKRGSLFTLVSLSDTPEFVCAKVSSLDQFNLYLDSVKASSAASDLTSAIALAQKMYTEEGANLCYLATDQKIEENQLENISLIDVSSSDINYAIPSLSYTYGGGKLSLNAQFISYESDQQIRFYIYVNEKPVSGGGYFTCDLKKGEATPYEKELNISEMGDVDISSVRITISSKDALELDNTYIAYQSGEKNTKARVLIVSENSTHLVNAFNAIKNISYKTVAPESYSPQSGYDITVFDGYTPSTLPNSGAVWFFAPSASIQGAGFYASSEEYDAKNGAVLSYANNDDDILYRQLTKGTYGNQISLSKYYRCSLMGDFATLMTYDNIPMIFAGKNEKGQRQAVFSFRLKDTSLPATPQEYIPLIRNLISYSSPKLLTTYNFTLGEKVTFPISDTLEDLAFKTPEGNTLYQNTDGLTYFEYQFTLVGTYEISYQDGNEKNTFVIFVSFPKEEGKVITADENSYSLLKDTNSKKADGIFDSLIPYIILIAIFFGADWILYTHEQY
;
A
#
# COMPACT_ATOMS: atom_id res chain seq x y z
N MET A 1 43.56 -2.07 11.74
CA MET A 1 43.43 -2.99 12.85
C MET A 1 42.48 -2.35 13.86
N SER A 2 41.34 -2.93 14.07
CA SER A 2 40.36 -2.50 15.11
C SER A 2 40.14 -3.65 16.08
N PHE A 3 39.65 -3.34 17.27
CA PHE A 3 39.37 -4.35 18.31
C PHE A 3 37.86 -4.35 18.56
N ALA A 4 37.26 -5.54 18.47
CA ALA A 4 35.82 -5.70 18.70
C ALA A 4 35.44 -5.43 20.18
N ASN A 5 36.35 -5.76 21.11
CA ASN A 5 36.14 -5.54 22.53
C ASN A 5 37.36 -4.88 23.20
N PRO A 6 37.52 -3.54 23.12
CA PRO A 6 38.69 -2.85 23.68
C PRO A 6 38.79 -2.95 25.23
N TRP A 7 37.69 -3.21 25.94
CA TRP A 7 37.66 -3.40 27.38
C TRP A 7 38.41 -4.67 27.84
N ALA A 8 38.67 -5.61 26.95
CA ALA A 8 39.46 -6.82 27.25
C ALA A 8 40.92 -6.49 27.67
N PHE A 9 41.44 -5.34 27.28
CA PHE A 9 42.79 -4.90 27.72
C PHE A 9 42.85 -4.57 29.21
N LEU A 10 41.73 -4.42 29.93
CA LEU A 10 41.73 -4.35 31.40
C LEU A 10 42.33 -5.62 32.05
N ALA A 11 42.31 -6.77 31.37
CA ALA A 11 42.95 -7.98 31.85
C ALA A 11 44.48 -7.83 31.98
N LEU A 12 45.11 -6.88 31.29
CA LEU A 12 46.54 -6.60 31.44
C LEU A 12 46.91 -6.03 32.81
N LEU A 13 45.93 -5.52 33.61
CA LEU A 13 46.13 -5.14 35.01
C LEU A 13 46.53 -6.34 35.90
N ALA A 14 46.32 -7.59 35.45
CA ALA A 14 46.83 -8.76 36.13
C ALA A 14 48.38 -8.87 36.09
N ILE A 15 49.05 -8.23 35.11
CA ILE A 15 50.52 -8.25 35.00
C ILE A 15 51.22 -7.57 36.20
N PRO A 16 50.88 -6.32 36.59
CA PRO A 16 51.42 -5.69 37.78
C PRO A 16 51.18 -6.50 39.07
N LEU A 17 49.98 -7.11 39.17
CA LEU A 17 49.63 -7.97 40.32
C LEU A 17 50.53 -9.20 40.37
N LEU A 18 50.76 -9.85 39.25
CA LEU A 18 51.66 -11.01 39.12
C LEU A 18 53.10 -10.65 39.47
N ILE A 19 53.61 -9.50 39.02
CA ILE A 19 54.96 -9.00 39.35
C ILE A 19 55.06 -8.77 40.85
N ILE A 20 54.07 -8.18 41.49
CA ILE A 20 54.05 -7.95 42.94
C ILE A 20 54.12 -9.28 43.69
N ILE A 21 53.39 -10.30 43.27
CA ILE A 21 53.44 -11.65 43.88
C ILE A 21 54.84 -12.27 43.77
N TYR A 22 55.51 -12.09 42.63
CA TYR A 22 56.90 -12.56 42.46
C TYR A 22 57.94 -11.77 43.27
N ILE A 23 57.67 -10.51 43.60
CA ILE A 23 58.55 -9.66 44.43
C ILE A 23 58.36 -9.96 45.91
N ILE A 24 57.16 -10.38 46.36
CA ILE A 24 56.88 -10.75 47.74
C ILE A 24 57.57 -12.08 48.01
N LYS A 25 58.85 -11.99 48.39
CA LYS A 25 59.69 -13.14 48.69
C LYS A 25 59.29 -13.71 50.05
N ASN A 26 59.09 -15.04 50.12
CA ASN A 26 58.90 -15.74 51.40
C ASN A 26 60.05 -15.41 52.35
N LYS A 27 59.73 -14.81 53.48
CA LYS A 27 60.68 -14.69 54.60
C LYS A 27 60.92 -16.09 55.13
N TYR A 28 62.13 -16.61 54.89
CA TYR A 28 62.57 -17.83 55.54
C TYR A 28 62.65 -17.53 57.04
N ARG A 29 62.07 -18.41 57.86
CA ARG A 29 62.17 -18.42 59.29
C ARG A 29 63.57 -18.96 59.60
N GLU A 30 64.40 -18.18 60.25
CA GLU A 30 65.68 -18.63 60.78
C GLU A 30 65.40 -19.44 62.05
N ASP A 31 65.44 -20.81 61.95
CA ASP A 31 65.50 -21.64 63.11
C ASP A 31 66.99 -21.88 63.42
N THR A 32 67.38 -21.43 64.61
CA THR A 32 68.73 -21.62 65.17
C THR A 32 68.88 -23.05 65.73
N ASP A 33 69.52 -23.94 64.96
CA ASP A 33 69.92 -25.23 65.39
C ASP A 33 71.35 -25.21 66.00
N PRO A 34 71.58 -25.67 67.18
CA PRO A 34 72.87 -25.54 67.90
C PRO A 34 73.97 -26.55 67.55
N SER A 35 73.83 -27.28 66.41
CA SER A 35 74.79 -28.25 65.96
C SER A 35 75.67 -27.78 64.80
N THR A 36 76.96 -27.53 65.12
CA THR A 36 78.01 -27.12 64.15
C THR A 36 78.29 -28.17 63.06
N TYR A 37 77.93 -29.44 63.26
CA TYR A 37 78.18 -30.54 62.32
C TYR A 37 77.22 -30.47 61.09
N LEU A 38 75.98 -30.12 61.31
CA LEU A 38 75.02 -29.93 60.26
C LEU A 38 75.39 -28.70 59.43
N TRP A 39 76.03 -27.71 59.94
CA TRP A 39 76.51 -26.51 59.24
C TRP A 39 77.63 -26.79 58.25
N GLU A 40 78.61 -27.74 58.64
CA GLU A 40 79.68 -28.13 57.73
C GLU A 40 79.16 -28.98 56.56
N LEU A 41 78.18 -29.85 56.80
CA LEU A 41 77.51 -30.61 55.73
C LEU A 41 76.71 -29.74 54.81
N SER A 42 75.98 -28.81 55.34
CA SER A 42 75.19 -27.82 54.59
C SER A 42 76.07 -26.92 53.75
N ARG A 43 77.25 -26.52 54.22
CA ARG A 43 78.20 -25.67 53.48
C ARG A 43 78.76 -26.35 52.24
N LYS A 44 78.84 -27.69 52.19
CA LYS A 44 79.22 -28.47 50.98
C LYS A 44 78.10 -28.53 49.96
N PHE A 45 76.84 -28.50 50.38
CA PHE A 45 75.68 -28.43 49.46
C PHE A 45 75.31 -27.04 49.06
N LEU A 46 75.57 -26.04 49.85
CA LEU A 46 75.27 -24.64 49.54
C LEU A 46 76.21 -23.98 48.52
N LYS A 47 77.33 -24.63 48.20
CA LYS A 47 78.30 -24.12 47.20
C LYS A 47 77.85 -24.37 45.74
N ARG A 48 76.68 -25.00 45.50
CA ARG A 48 76.07 -25.16 44.19
C ARG A 48 74.69 -24.52 44.15
N LYS A 49 74.57 -23.23 44.44
CA LYS A 49 73.44 -22.49 43.87
C LYS A 49 73.83 -22.20 42.42
N ASN A 50 73.33 -23.08 41.56
CA ASN A 50 73.46 -22.89 40.11
C ASN A 50 72.84 -21.51 39.78
N PRO A 51 73.55 -20.66 39.05
CA PRO A 51 72.97 -19.41 38.54
C PRO A 51 71.72 -19.65 37.66
N ILE A 52 71.53 -20.88 37.22
CA ILE A 52 70.44 -21.39 36.38
C ILE A 52 69.07 -21.25 37.14
N SER A 53 69.00 -21.52 38.44
CA SER A 53 67.71 -21.43 39.19
C SER A 53 67.12 -20.00 39.26
N ARG A 54 67.93 -19.01 39.22
CA ARG A 54 67.48 -17.59 39.14
C ARG A 54 66.95 -17.26 37.74
N ILE A 55 67.44 -17.91 36.73
CA ILE A 55 67.04 -17.77 35.33
C ILE A 55 65.72 -18.50 35.11
N GLU A 56 65.51 -19.66 35.72
CA GLU A 56 64.28 -20.45 35.60
C GLU A 56 63.09 -19.73 36.17
N HIS A 57 63.21 -19.10 37.36
CA HIS A 57 62.12 -18.28 37.92
C HIS A 57 61.82 -17.04 37.08
N LEU A 58 62.80 -16.44 36.43
CA LEU A 58 62.59 -15.33 35.52
C LEU A 58 61.89 -15.78 34.22
N ILE A 59 62.19 -16.96 33.72
CA ILE A 59 61.59 -17.57 32.53
C ILE A 59 60.11 -17.86 32.81
N ASN A 60 59.75 -18.45 33.97
CA ASN A 60 58.36 -18.70 34.34
C ASN A 60 57.56 -17.39 34.42
N LEU A 61 58.08 -16.34 35.02
CA LEU A 61 57.44 -15.02 35.06
C LEU A 61 57.19 -14.50 33.66
N ILE A 62 58.16 -14.61 32.76
CA ILE A 62 58.03 -14.14 31.37
C ILE A 62 56.93 -14.93 30.63
N VAL A 63 56.90 -16.27 30.79
CA VAL A 63 55.89 -17.11 30.16
C VAL A 63 54.50 -16.76 30.62
N GLN A 64 54.30 -16.51 31.93
CA GLN A 64 53.01 -16.12 32.52
C GLN A 64 52.57 -14.72 32.02
N ILE A 65 53.49 -13.74 31.90
CA ILE A 65 53.20 -12.42 31.34
C ILE A 65 52.76 -12.56 29.88
N VAL A 66 53.44 -13.40 29.09
CA VAL A 66 53.09 -13.65 27.66
C VAL A 66 51.71 -14.34 27.59
N CYS A 67 51.41 -15.31 28.45
CA CYS A 67 50.09 -15.91 28.55
C CYS A 67 48.97 -14.87 28.76
N ILE A 68 49.13 -13.99 29.77
CA ILE A 68 48.15 -12.97 30.08
C ILE A 68 47.99 -12.00 28.89
N PHE A 69 49.09 -11.64 28.23
CA PHE A 69 49.05 -10.79 27.05
C PHE A 69 48.28 -11.47 25.88
N CYS A 70 48.62 -12.75 25.58
CA CYS A 70 47.92 -13.48 24.53
C CYS A 70 46.44 -13.67 24.84
N MET A 71 46.07 -13.93 26.11
CA MET A 71 44.69 -14.06 26.52
C MET A 71 43.92 -12.73 26.39
N SER A 72 44.51 -11.61 26.84
CA SER A 72 43.93 -10.30 26.68
C SER A 72 43.74 -9.91 25.20
N PHE A 73 44.73 -10.28 24.39
CA PHE A 73 44.68 -10.00 22.95
C PHE A 73 43.62 -10.86 22.23
N ALA A 74 43.49 -12.14 22.63
CA ALA A 74 42.45 -13.03 22.12
C ALA A 74 41.04 -12.54 22.49
N LEU A 75 40.83 -12.10 23.76
CA LEU A 75 39.55 -11.53 24.21
C LEU A 75 39.23 -10.18 23.57
N ALA A 76 40.24 -9.38 23.20
CA ALA A 76 40.07 -8.15 22.49
C ALA A 76 39.58 -8.36 21.04
N SER A 77 39.65 -9.61 20.53
CA SER A 77 39.23 -9.99 19.17
C SER A 77 39.71 -8.99 18.12
N PRO A 78 41.03 -8.95 17.81
CA PRO A 78 41.57 -8.03 16.84
C PRO A 78 41.01 -8.35 15.45
N THR A 79 40.40 -7.36 14.81
CA THR A 79 39.97 -7.44 13.43
C THR A 79 41.07 -6.90 12.52
N PHE A 80 41.67 -7.78 11.75
CA PHE A 80 42.66 -7.41 10.72
C PHE A 80 41.92 -7.15 9.43
N THR A 81 41.73 -5.89 9.06
CA THR A 81 41.37 -5.54 7.67
C THR A 81 42.58 -5.84 6.79
N LEU A 82 42.66 -7.04 6.25
CA LEU A 82 43.51 -7.29 5.11
C LEU A 82 43.04 -6.35 4.00
N LYS A 83 43.94 -5.60 3.37
CA LYS A 83 43.72 -4.66 2.25
C LYS A 83 43.29 -5.38 0.95
N GLY A 84 42.18 -6.12 1.00
CA GLY A 84 41.28 -6.25 -0.13
C GLY A 84 40.20 -5.21 0.13
N LYS A 85 39.94 -4.31 -0.84
CA LYS A 85 38.86 -3.34 -0.70
C LYS A 85 37.60 -4.09 -0.19
N ALA A 86 37.09 -3.69 0.98
CA ALA A 86 35.79 -4.14 1.42
C ALA A 86 34.79 -3.83 0.32
N ASP A 87 33.96 -4.80 -0.05
CA ASP A 87 32.99 -4.60 -1.11
C ASP A 87 31.86 -3.72 -0.58
N ASN A 88 31.43 -2.77 -1.37
CA ASN A 88 30.22 -2.00 -1.10
C ASN A 88 29.12 -2.60 -1.99
N ILE A 89 28.26 -3.41 -1.38
CA ILE A 89 27.27 -4.24 -2.06
C ILE A 89 25.91 -3.61 -1.94
N VAL A 90 25.26 -3.40 -3.06
CA VAL A 90 23.88 -2.91 -3.13
C VAL A 90 22.97 -4.06 -3.58
N PHE A 91 21.94 -4.33 -2.80
CA PHE A 91 20.87 -5.24 -3.15
C PHE A 91 19.61 -4.43 -3.42
N VAL A 92 19.01 -4.64 -4.58
CA VAL A 92 17.67 -4.17 -4.92
C VAL A 92 16.77 -5.40 -4.94
N LEU A 93 15.79 -5.45 -4.05
CA LEU A 93 14.85 -6.55 -3.93
C LEU A 93 13.49 -6.10 -4.44
N ASP A 94 13.05 -6.72 -5.52
CA ASP A 94 11.70 -6.53 -6.04
C ASP A 94 10.68 -7.06 -5.02
N THR A 95 9.76 -6.20 -4.66
CA THR A 95 8.68 -6.50 -3.71
C THR A 95 7.31 -6.40 -4.38
N SER A 96 7.27 -6.40 -5.72
CA SER A 96 6.03 -6.30 -6.49
C SER A 96 5.07 -7.47 -6.23
N ALA A 97 3.86 -7.29 -6.70
CA ALA A 97 2.79 -8.24 -6.51
C ALA A 97 3.08 -9.62 -7.15
N SER A 98 3.77 -9.66 -8.30
CA SER A 98 4.18 -10.90 -8.97
C SER A 98 5.15 -11.74 -8.15
N MET A 99 5.93 -11.10 -7.27
CA MET A 99 6.86 -11.79 -6.36
C MET A 99 6.16 -12.65 -5.29
N ASN A 100 4.85 -12.49 -5.08
CA ASN A 100 4.06 -13.38 -4.21
C ASN A 100 3.77 -14.76 -4.86
N LEU A 101 4.02 -14.92 -6.15
CA LEU A 101 3.81 -16.18 -6.83
C LEU A 101 4.65 -17.30 -6.20
N ILE A 102 4.00 -18.45 -5.97
CA ILE A 102 4.64 -19.66 -5.44
C ILE A 102 4.89 -20.61 -6.60
N PRO A 103 6.14 -20.76 -7.08
CA PRO A 103 6.46 -21.69 -8.16
C PRO A 103 6.05 -23.12 -7.82
N GLN A 104 5.49 -23.84 -8.78
CA GLN A 104 5.03 -25.22 -8.59
C GLN A 104 6.10 -26.23 -8.95
N GLU A 105 7.02 -25.88 -9.87
CA GLU A 105 8.13 -26.73 -10.27
C GLU A 105 9.39 -26.38 -9.46
N ASP A 106 10.18 -27.39 -9.12
CA ASP A 106 11.47 -27.27 -8.41
C ASP A 106 11.43 -26.50 -7.05
N ASN A 107 10.26 -26.42 -6.42
CA ASN A 107 10.04 -25.68 -5.18
C ASN A 107 9.67 -26.62 -4.01
N GLU A 108 10.62 -27.46 -3.58
CA GLU A 108 10.42 -28.39 -2.47
C GLU A 108 10.04 -27.70 -1.14
N LYS A 109 10.45 -26.44 -0.96
CA LYS A 109 10.17 -25.66 0.26
C LYS A 109 8.85 -24.89 0.21
N GLY A 110 8.20 -24.78 -0.95
CA GLY A 110 6.99 -23.98 -1.13
C GLY A 110 7.21 -22.48 -0.94
N LEU A 111 8.40 -21.98 -1.27
CA LEU A 111 8.76 -20.57 -1.13
C LEU A 111 8.19 -19.76 -2.30
N SER A 112 7.72 -18.54 -1.99
CA SER A 112 7.39 -17.57 -3.02
C SER A 112 8.64 -17.07 -3.75
N ARG A 113 8.48 -16.43 -4.92
CA ARG A 113 9.59 -15.78 -5.64
C ARG A 113 10.32 -14.77 -4.76
N PHE A 114 9.57 -14.01 -3.96
CA PHE A 114 10.11 -13.07 -2.99
C PHE A 114 11.02 -13.77 -1.97
N GLU A 115 10.54 -14.86 -1.36
CA GLU A 115 11.31 -15.62 -0.37
C GLU A 115 12.55 -16.26 -0.98
N GLN A 116 12.48 -16.72 -2.24
CA GLN A 116 13.64 -17.20 -2.99
C GLN A 116 14.66 -16.08 -3.22
N GLY A 117 14.22 -14.88 -3.60
CA GLY A 117 15.06 -13.69 -3.73
C GLY A 117 15.76 -13.32 -2.42
N VAL A 118 15.03 -13.36 -1.30
CA VAL A 118 15.57 -13.13 0.05
C VAL A 118 16.63 -14.19 0.42
N GLU A 119 16.36 -15.48 0.16
CA GLU A 119 17.35 -16.55 0.43
C GLU A 119 18.64 -16.37 -0.39
N GLU A 120 18.55 -16.03 -1.68
CA GLU A 120 19.72 -15.80 -2.52
C GLU A 120 20.49 -14.54 -2.10
N ILE A 121 19.81 -13.43 -1.77
CA ILE A 121 20.46 -12.23 -1.21
C ILE A 121 21.21 -12.58 0.08
N ARG A 122 20.58 -13.34 0.99
CA ARG A 122 21.17 -13.77 2.26
C ARG A 122 22.44 -14.61 2.02
N LYS A 123 22.42 -15.49 1.05
CA LYS A 123 23.54 -16.33 0.67
C LYS A 123 24.68 -15.49 0.12
N ILE A 124 24.42 -14.59 -0.82
CA ILE A 124 25.44 -13.68 -1.40
C ILE A 124 26.04 -12.80 -0.30
N ALA A 125 25.21 -12.24 0.61
CA ALA A 125 25.68 -11.44 1.72
C ALA A 125 26.56 -12.25 2.71
N SER A 126 26.23 -13.53 2.96
CA SER A 126 27.02 -14.40 3.83
C SER A 126 28.37 -14.76 3.22
N ASP A 127 28.48 -14.81 1.90
CA ASP A 127 29.69 -15.13 1.16
C ASP A 127 30.55 -13.89 0.88
N ALA A 128 30.07 -12.70 1.25
CA ALA A 128 30.79 -11.44 1.05
C ALA A 128 32.05 -11.35 1.91
N LYS A 129 33.04 -10.60 1.44
CA LYS A 129 34.31 -10.36 2.15
C LYS A 129 34.04 -9.67 3.49
N ARG A 130 34.85 -10.03 4.48
CA ARG A 130 34.74 -9.41 5.81
C ARG A 130 34.98 -7.90 5.72
N GLY A 131 34.09 -7.13 6.34
CA GLY A 131 34.10 -5.67 6.31
C GLY A 131 33.39 -5.08 5.10
N SER A 132 32.70 -5.89 4.30
CA SER A 132 31.80 -5.40 3.25
C SER A 132 30.66 -4.57 3.87
N LEU A 133 30.22 -3.60 3.09
CA LEU A 133 29.10 -2.74 3.42
C LEU A 133 27.89 -3.17 2.61
N PHE A 134 26.75 -3.30 3.26
CA PHE A 134 25.51 -3.76 2.65
C PHE A 134 24.50 -2.60 2.60
N THR A 135 23.90 -2.40 1.43
CA THR A 135 22.77 -1.51 1.23
C THR A 135 21.61 -2.33 0.68
N LEU A 136 20.43 -2.20 1.24
CA LEU A 136 19.21 -2.85 0.78
C LEU A 136 18.20 -1.81 0.35
N VAL A 137 17.69 -1.98 -0.86
CA VAL A 137 16.61 -1.19 -1.45
C VAL A 137 15.45 -2.13 -1.72
N SER A 138 14.26 -1.83 -1.22
CA SER A 138 13.02 -2.47 -1.62
C SER A 138 12.43 -1.74 -2.82
N LEU A 139 11.94 -2.49 -3.79
CA LEU A 139 11.32 -1.98 -4.98
C LEU A 139 9.84 -2.35 -5.00
N SER A 140 8.98 -1.36 -4.80
CA SER A 140 7.54 -1.42 -5.10
C SER A 140 7.24 -0.43 -6.23
N ASP A 141 6.21 0.37 -6.12
CA ASP A 141 5.93 1.49 -7.03
C ASP A 141 7.05 2.55 -7.06
N THR A 142 7.81 2.66 -5.99
CA THR A 142 9.02 3.49 -5.88
C THR A 142 10.11 2.76 -5.12
N PRO A 143 11.41 2.92 -5.49
CA PRO A 143 12.50 2.32 -4.74
C PRO A 143 12.71 3.03 -3.40
N GLU A 144 12.73 2.26 -2.29
CA GLU A 144 12.93 2.75 -0.94
C GLU A 144 14.16 2.13 -0.27
N PHE A 145 14.95 2.94 0.42
CA PHE A 145 16.09 2.44 1.18
C PHE A 145 15.61 1.80 2.49
N VAL A 146 15.84 0.50 2.64
CA VAL A 146 15.58 -0.24 3.88
C VAL A 146 16.76 -0.07 4.84
N CYS A 147 17.99 -0.17 4.33
CA CYS A 147 19.20 0.16 5.06
C CYS A 147 20.29 0.63 4.11
N ALA A 148 21.28 1.40 4.62
CA ALA A 148 22.37 1.91 3.84
C ALA A 148 23.72 1.68 4.54
N LYS A 149 24.68 1.10 3.81
CA LYS A 149 26.10 0.92 4.22
C LYS A 149 26.26 0.24 5.60
N VAL A 150 25.46 -0.78 5.89
CA VAL A 150 25.52 -1.57 7.13
C VAL A 150 26.73 -2.53 7.02
N SER A 151 27.57 -2.58 8.06
CA SER A 151 28.77 -3.43 8.11
C SER A 151 28.56 -4.76 8.85
N SER A 152 27.48 -4.91 9.60
CA SER A 152 27.14 -6.12 10.33
C SER A 152 26.19 -6.98 9.52
N LEU A 153 26.57 -8.22 9.24
CA LEU A 153 25.73 -9.18 8.54
C LEU A 153 24.45 -9.51 9.33
N ASP A 154 24.54 -9.65 10.67
CA ASP A 154 23.38 -9.93 11.51
C ASP A 154 22.37 -8.79 11.46
N GLN A 155 22.85 -7.54 11.49
CA GLN A 155 21.99 -6.37 11.39
C GLN A 155 21.37 -6.26 9.98
N PHE A 156 22.13 -6.56 8.93
CA PHE A 156 21.63 -6.60 7.57
C PHE A 156 20.51 -7.65 7.42
N ASN A 157 20.69 -8.83 7.99
CA ASN A 157 19.67 -9.89 7.98
C ASN A 157 18.37 -9.46 8.69
N LEU A 158 18.45 -8.71 9.78
CA LEU A 158 17.26 -8.17 10.45
C LEU A 158 16.50 -7.19 9.55
N TYR A 159 17.21 -6.33 8.81
CA TYR A 159 16.59 -5.45 7.82
C TYR A 159 15.96 -6.24 6.67
N LEU A 160 16.66 -7.27 6.17
CA LEU A 160 16.16 -8.13 5.10
C LEU A 160 14.88 -8.87 5.53
N ASP A 161 14.81 -9.35 6.77
CA ASP A 161 13.63 -10.02 7.35
C ASP A 161 12.46 -9.06 7.59
N SER A 162 12.71 -7.75 7.67
CA SER A 162 11.64 -6.75 7.84
C SER A 162 10.91 -6.42 6.54
N VAL A 163 11.52 -6.72 5.38
CA VAL A 163 10.91 -6.48 4.06
C VAL A 163 9.84 -7.54 3.80
N LYS A 164 8.73 -7.11 3.23
CA LYS A 164 7.64 -7.99 2.81
C LYS A 164 7.30 -7.73 1.36
N ALA A 165 6.87 -8.76 0.65
CA ALA A 165 6.28 -8.58 -0.66
C ALA A 165 5.05 -7.69 -0.53
N SER A 166 4.93 -6.72 -1.43
CA SER A 166 3.78 -5.84 -1.53
C SER A 166 2.76 -6.40 -2.53
N SER A 167 1.65 -5.74 -2.67
CA SER A 167 0.72 -6.04 -3.77
C SER A 167 0.78 -4.98 -4.88
N ALA A 168 1.78 -4.08 -4.87
CA ALA A 168 1.94 -3.01 -5.86
C ALA A 168 2.72 -3.50 -7.10
N ALA A 169 2.59 -2.77 -8.21
CA ALA A 169 3.45 -2.95 -9.37
C ALA A 169 4.85 -2.39 -9.07
N SER A 170 5.90 -2.90 -9.74
CA SER A 170 7.26 -2.40 -9.57
C SER A 170 7.65 -1.39 -10.65
N ASP A 171 8.33 -0.31 -10.25
CA ASP A 171 9.02 0.59 -11.18
C ASP A 171 10.47 0.14 -11.40
N LEU A 172 10.62 -0.89 -12.21
CA LEU A 172 11.93 -1.48 -12.54
C LEU A 172 12.88 -0.47 -13.18
N THR A 173 12.36 0.47 -13.96
CA THR A 173 13.20 1.49 -14.63
C THR A 173 13.88 2.40 -13.60
N SER A 174 13.15 2.87 -12.62
CA SER A 174 13.70 3.67 -11.52
C SER A 174 14.67 2.86 -10.65
N ALA A 175 14.42 1.58 -10.45
CA ALA A 175 15.32 0.70 -9.69
C ALA A 175 16.67 0.50 -10.38
N ILE A 176 16.67 0.21 -11.69
CA ILE A 176 17.88 0.07 -12.48
C ILE A 176 18.68 1.38 -12.49
N ALA A 177 18.01 2.52 -12.70
CA ALA A 177 18.66 3.83 -12.67
C ALA A 177 19.28 4.13 -11.29
N LEU A 178 18.59 3.77 -10.19
CA LEU A 178 19.13 3.91 -8.84
C LEU A 178 20.34 3.02 -8.61
N ALA A 179 20.28 1.75 -9.00
CA ALA A 179 21.41 0.81 -8.86
C ALA A 179 22.64 1.29 -9.66
N GLN A 180 22.46 1.76 -10.89
CA GLN A 180 23.53 2.35 -11.71
C GLN A 180 24.12 3.61 -11.06
N LYS A 181 23.29 4.47 -10.48
CA LYS A 181 23.74 5.65 -9.75
C LYS A 181 24.55 5.27 -8.51
N MET A 182 24.11 4.28 -7.74
CA MET A 182 24.84 3.78 -6.58
C MET A 182 26.22 3.22 -6.97
N TYR A 183 26.33 2.56 -8.13
CA TYR A 183 27.59 2.08 -8.65
C TYR A 183 28.53 3.23 -9.03
N THR A 184 28.05 4.23 -9.76
CA THR A 184 28.87 5.30 -10.33
C THR A 184 29.23 6.39 -9.31
N GLU A 185 28.29 6.83 -8.49
CA GLU A 185 28.44 8.00 -7.62
C GLU A 185 28.74 7.63 -6.16
N GLU A 186 28.13 6.56 -5.62
CA GLU A 186 28.24 6.17 -4.22
C GLU A 186 29.33 5.13 -3.94
N GLY A 187 30.06 4.70 -5.00
CA GLY A 187 31.19 3.79 -4.90
C GLY A 187 30.81 2.36 -4.55
N ALA A 188 29.58 1.94 -4.91
CA ALA A 188 29.22 0.54 -4.93
C ALA A 188 30.10 -0.18 -5.95
N ASN A 189 30.61 -1.36 -5.62
CA ASN A 189 31.39 -2.18 -6.53
C ASN A 189 30.69 -3.47 -6.94
N LEU A 190 29.58 -3.79 -6.28
CA LEU A 190 28.69 -4.90 -6.64
C LEU A 190 27.23 -4.43 -6.44
N CYS A 191 26.43 -4.60 -7.49
CA CYS A 191 25.00 -4.33 -7.45
C CYS A 191 24.24 -5.60 -7.87
N TYR A 192 23.28 -6.01 -7.07
CA TYR A 192 22.41 -7.16 -7.34
C TYR A 192 20.96 -6.70 -7.41
N LEU A 193 20.22 -7.18 -8.40
CA LEU A 193 18.79 -6.94 -8.54
C LEU A 193 18.06 -8.28 -8.52
N ALA A 194 17.24 -8.51 -7.52
CA ALA A 194 16.38 -9.68 -7.42
C ALA A 194 15.00 -9.33 -7.92
N THR A 195 14.57 -9.93 -9.03
CA THR A 195 13.25 -9.70 -9.66
C THR A 195 12.86 -10.92 -10.50
N ASP A 196 11.57 -11.04 -10.77
CA ASP A 196 11.01 -12.01 -11.71
C ASP A 196 10.77 -11.41 -13.12
N GLN A 197 11.06 -10.12 -13.30
CA GLN A 197 10.85 -9.43 -14.56
C GLN A 197 12.01 -9.65 -15.54
N LYS A 198 11.67 -9.77 -16.83
CA LYS A 198 12.66 -9.89 -17.89
C LYS A 198 13.33 -8.53 -18.12
N ILE A 199 14.66 -8.50 -18.02
CA ILE A 199 15.47 -7.32 -18.27
C ILE A 199 16.34 -7.57 -19.49
N GLU A 200 16.44 -6.57 -20.36
CA GLU A 200 17.35 -6.65 -21.50
C GLU A 200 18.82 -6.50 -21.05
N GLU A 201 19.70 -7.28 -21.62
CA GLU A 201 21.14 -7.33 -21.26
C GLU A 201 21.82 -5.94 -21.30
N ASN A 202 21.40 -5.07 -22.21
CA ASN A 202 21.90 -3.69 -22.34
C ASN A 202 21.53 -2.78 -21.15
N GLN A 203 20.55 -3.15 -20.34
CA GLN A 203 20.11 -2.42 -19.16
C GLN A 203 20.84 -2.85 -17.87
N LEU A 204 21.52 -4.00 -17.91
CA LEU A 204 22.20 -4.61 -16.76
C LEU A 204 23.68 -4.20 -16.63
N GLU A 205 24.11 -3.07 -17.21
CA GLU A 205 25.48 -2.61 -17.08
C GLU A 205 25.84 -2.43 -15.59
N ASN A 206 26.84 -3.24 -15.13
CA ASN A 206 27.30 -3.29 -13.73
C ASN A 206 26.28 -3.79 -12.68
N ILE A 207 25.17 -4.41 -13.12
CA ILE A 207 24.16 -5.01 -12.24
C ILE A 207 24.12 -6.51 -12.52
N SER A 208 24.19 -7.32 -11.45
CA SER A 208 23.98 -8.77 -11.52
C SER A 208 22.53 -9.09 -11.22
N LEU A 209 21.87 -9.84 -12.10
CA LEU A 209 20.49 -10.25 -11.92
C LEU A 209 20.42 -11.49 -11.02
N ILE A 210 19.58 -11.46 -10.00
CA ILE A 210 19.09 -12.61 -9.26
C ILE A 210 17.71 -12.90 -9.84
N ASP A 211 17.67 -13.80 -10.81
CA ASP A 211 16.44 -14.16 -11.52
C ASP A 211 15.64 -15.19 -10.68
N VAL A 212 14.46 -14.80 -10.27
CA VAL A 212 13.50 -15.64 -9.53
C VAL A 212 12.25 -15.93 -10.35
N SER A 213 12.30 -15.70 -11.66
CA SER A 213 11.19 -16.02 -12.56
C SER A 213 10.97 -17.54 -12.67
N SER A 214 9.76 -17.92 -12.98
CA SER A 214 9.35 -19.33 -13.12
C SER A 214 8.27 -19.43 -14.20
N SER A 215 8.18 -20.58 -14.89
CA SER A 215 7.20 -20.83 -15.95
C SER A 215 5.98 -21.57 -15.38
N ASP A 216 5.24 -20.91 -14.51
CA ASP A 216 4.05 -21.50 -13.92
C ASP A 216 2.77 -21.07 -14.64
N ILE A 217 1.73 -21.91 -14.53
CA ILE A 217 0.42 -21.58 -15.05
C ILE A 217 -0.23 -20.56 -14.13
N ASN A 218 -0.66 -19.43 -14.71
CA ASN A 218 -1.43 -18.42 -14.02
C ASN A 218 -2.65 -17.99 -14.83
N TYR A 219 -3.77 -17.78 -14.13
CA TYR A 219 -5.03 -17.26 -14.65
C TYR A 219 -5.40 -16.00 -13.92
N ALA A 220 -6.10 -15.09 -14.58
CA ALA A 220 -6.57 -13.87 -13.92
C ALA A 220 -7.95 -13.46 -14.41
N ILE A 221 -8.62 -12.63 -13.62
CA ILE A 221 -9.85 -11.93 -13.96
C ILE A 221 -9.57 -10.43 -14.04
N PRO A 222 -9.14 -9.90 -15.22
CA PRO A 222 -8.81 -8.49 -15.37
C PRO A 222 -9.99 -7.54 -15.18
N SER A 223 -11.21 -7.99 -15.54
CA SER A 223 -12.40 -7.14 -15.41
C SER A 223 -13.67 -7.95 -15.24
N LEU A 224 -14.61 -7.37 -14.51
CA LEU A 224 -15.96 -7.87 -14.35
C LEU A 224 -16.93 -6.70 -14.27
N SER A 225 -17.96 -6.71 -15.07
CA SER A 225 -19.08 -5.79 -15.00
C SER A 225 -20.40 -6.53 -15.14
N TYR A 226 -21.48 -5.96 -14.64
CA TYR A 226 -22.80 -6.57 -14.76
C TYR A 226 -23.91 -5.53 -14.88
N THR A 227 -25.00 -5.94 -15.49
CA THR A 227 -26.27 -5.20 -15.48
C THR A 227 -27.40 -6.12 -15.05
N TYR A 228 -28.36 -5.58 -14.32
CA TYR A 228 -29.51 -6.35 -13.84
C TYR A 228 -30.82 -5.65 -14.21
N GLY A 229 -31.76 -6.43 -14.73
CA GLY A 229 -33.09 -5.94 -15.05
C GLY A 229 -34.04 -7.09 -15.40
N GLY A 230 -35.30 -7.00 -14.94
CA GLY A 230 -36.32 -7.98 -15.27
C GLY A 230 -36.02 -9.43 -14.83
N GLY A 231 -35.32 -9.63 -13.71
CA GLY A 231 -34.93 -10.96 -13.22
C GLY A 231 -33.74 -11.60 -13.97
N LYS A 232 -33.12 -10.87 -14.88
CA LYS A 232 -31.97 -11.31 -15.67
C LYS A 232 -30.73 -10.53 -15.29
N LEU A 233 -29.64 -11.25 -15.06
CA LEU A 233 -28.30 -10.72 -14.80
C LEU A 233 -27.46 -10.92 -16.05
N SER A 234 -27.05 -9.85 -16.69
CA SER A 234 -26.10 -9.88 -17.80
C SER A 234 -24.71 -9.61 -17.26
N LEU A 235 -23.82 -10.58 -17.43
CA LEU A 235 -22.43 -10.52 -17.00
C LEU A 235 -21.53 -10.26 -18.21
N ASN A 236 -20.54 -9.41 -18.01
CA ASN A 236 -19.43 -9.22 -18.94
C ASN A 236 -18.13 -9.29 -18.12
N ALA A 237 -17.38 -10.37 -18.30
CA ALA A 237 -16.11 -10.61 -17.65
C ALA A 237 -15.01 -10.83 -18.67
N GLN A 238 -13.78 -10.61 -18.28
CA GLN A 238 -12.60 -11.00 -19.04
C GLN A 238 -11.78 -11.97 -18.22
N PHE A 239 -11.28 -13.01 -18.88
CA PHE A 239 -10.34 -13.96 -18.30
C PHE A 239 -9.07 -13.98 -19.14
N ILE A 240 -7.95 -14.24 -18.52
CA ILE A 240 -6.68 -14.40 -19.20
C ILE A 240 -5.94 -15.63 -18.69
N SER A 241 -5.29 -16.36 -19.59
CA SER A 241 -4.29 -17.37 -19.27
C SER A 241 -2.96 -16.88 -19.82
N TYR A 242 -1.94 -16.78 -18.96
CA TYR A 242 -0.68 -16.19 -19.39
C TYR A 242 0.23 -17.16 -20.14
N GLU A 243 0.20 -18.48 -19.81
CA GLU A 243 1.21 -19.42 -20.28
C GLU A 243 0.74 -20.43 -21.32
N SER A 244 -0.53 -20.81 -21.34
CA SER A 244 -1.03 -21.87 -22.23
C SER A 244 -2.51 -21.72 -22.55
N ASP A 245 -2.94 -22.35 -23.66
CA ASP A 245 -4.36 -22.52 -23.96
C ASP A 245 -4.95 -23.50 -22.96
N GLN A 246 -5.95 -23.07 -22.20
CA GLN A 246 -6.53 -23.86 -21.11
C GLN A 246 -8.04 -23.63 -20.98
N GLN A 247 -8.74 -24.66 -20.51
CA GLN A 247 -10.11 -24.49 -20.02
C GLN A 247 -10.10 -24.29 -18.51
N ILE A 248 -10.59 -23.14 -18.06
CA ILE A 248 -10.72 -22.84 -16.63
C ILE A 248 -12.11 -23.17 -16.11
N ARG A 249 -12.19 -23.41 -14.79
CA ARG A 249 -13.44 -23.53 -14.02
C ARG A 249 -13.55 -22.38 -13.07
N PHE A 250 -14.74 -21.82 -12.91
CA PHE A 250 -14.99 -20.72 -12.00
C PHE A 250 -16.42 -20.76 -11.46
N TYR A 251 -16.63 -20.09 -10.34
CA TYR A 251 -17.93 -19.92 -9.70
C TYR A 251 -18.39 -18.47 -9.81
N ILE A 252 -19.70 -18.29 -9.89
CA ILE A 252 -20.35 -16.97 -9.89
C ILE A 252 -21.21 -16.87 -8.64
N TYR A 253 -21.07 -15.77 -7.91
CA TYR A 253 -21.85 -15.45 -6.73
C TYR A 253 -22.55 -14.11 -6.92
N VAL A 254 -23.77 -14.02 -6.46
CA VAL A 254 -24.59 -12.80 -6.41
C VAL A 254 -24.91 -12.52 -4.94
N ASN A 255 -24.51 -11.36 -4.43
CA ASN A 255 -24.64 -11.03 -3.00
C ASN A 255 -24.14 -12.19 -2.11
N GLU A 256 -22.96 -12.74 -2.42
CA GLU A 256 -22.29 -13.88 -1.76
C GLU A 256 -23.03 -15.22 -1.85
N LYS A 257 -24.15 -15.33 -2.58
CA LYS A 257 -24.84 -16.58 -2.83
C LYS A 257 -24.47 -17.16 -4.19
N PRO A 258 -24.12 -18.45 -4.26
CA PRO A 258 -23.72 -19.07 -5.53
C PRO A 258 -24.92 -19.11 -6.50
N VAL A 259 -24.67 -18.79 -7.75
CA VAL A 259 -25.63 -18.96 -8.85
C VAL A 259 -25.63 -20.43 -9.31
N SER A 260 -26.71 -20.89 -9.90
CA SER A 260 -26.87 -22.28 -10.41
C SER A 260 -26.70 -23.38 -9.36
N GLY A 261 -27.16 -23.14 -8.12
CA GLY A 261 -27.11 -24.12 -7.05
C GLY A 261 -25.69 -24.56 -6.63
N GLY A 262 -24.67 -23.74 -6.93
CA GLY A 262 -23.27 -24.02 -6.62
C GLY A 262 -22.51 -24.79 -7.72
N GLY A 263 -23.07 -24.91 -8.92
CA GLY A 263 -22.37 -25.46 -10.10
C GLY A 263 -21.31 -24.51 -10.62
N TYR A 264 -20.24 -25.07 -11.21
CA TYR A 264 -19.20 -24.29 -11.86
C TYR A 264 -19.54 -23.95 -13.30
N PHE A 265 -18.93 -22.88 -13.80
CA PHE A 265 -18.91 -22.48 -15.20
C PHE A 265 -17.52 -22.75 -15.79
N THR A 266 -17.43 -22.83 -17.10
CA THR A 266 -16.17 -23.03 -17.82
C THR A 266 -15.97 -21.98 -18.90
N CYS A 267 -14.71 -21.64 -19.17
CA CYS A 267 -14.30 -20.80 -20.28
C CYS A 267 -13.01 -21.34 -20.89
N ASP A 268 -12.96 -21.40 -22.23
CA ASP A 268 -11.77 -21.79 -22.98
C ASP A 268 -10.92 -20.54 -23.23
N LEU A 269 -9.70 -20.53 -22.73
CA LEU A 269 -8.77 -19.40 -22.79
C LEU A 269 -7.66 -19.67 -23.80
N LYS A 270 -7.20 -18.61 -24.46
CA LYS A 270 -6.01 -18.61 -25.30
C LYS A 270 -4.87 -17.94 -24.58
N LYS A 271 -3.66 -18.47 -24.80
CA LYS A 271 -2.43 -17.95 -24.21
C LYS A 271 -2.25 -16.45 -24.51
N GLY A 272 -2.09 -15.66 -23.46
CA GLY A 272 -1.76 -14.22 -23.51
C GLY A 272 -2.89 -13.31 -24.00
N GLU A 273 -4.07 -13.87 -24.36
CA GLU A 273 -5.20 -13.09 -24.84
C GLU A 273 -6.26 -12.93 -23.74
N ALA A 274 -6.77 -11.71 -23.55
CA ALA A 274 -7.94 -11.49 -22.72
C ALA A 274 -9.18 -12.02 -23.42
N THR A 275 -9.73 -13.13 -22.94
CA THR A 275 -10.91 -13.78 -23.49
C THR A 275 -12.17 -13.20 -22.88
N PRO A 276 -13.07 -12.58 -23.66
CA PRO A 276 -14.34 -12.08 -23.15
C PRO A 276 -15.28 -13.24 -22.82
N TYR A 277 -15.98 -13.10 -21.71
CA TYR A 277 -17.03 -14.00 -21.27
C TYR A 277 -18.32 -13.22 -21.03
N GLU A 278 -19.29 -13.39 -21.90
CA GLU A 278 -20.61 -12.77 -21.81
C GLU A 278 -21.66 -13.83 -21.49
N LYS A 279 -22.44 -13.61 -20.45
CA LYS A 279 -23.48 -14.55 -20.03
C LYS A 279 -24.69 -13.84 -19.48
N GLU A 280 -25.87 -14.20 -19.96
CA GLU A 280 -27.14 -13.85 -19.36
C GLU A 280 -27.58 -14.98 -18.43
N LEU A 281 -27.80 -14.69 -17.17
CA LEU A 281 -28.24 -15.62 -16.14
C LEU A 281 -29.63 -15.24 -15.66
N ASN A 282 -30.53 -16.21 -15.61
CA ASN A 282 -31.83 -16.04 -14.98
C ASN A 282 -31.68 -16.25 -13.46
N ILE A 283 -31.87 -15.19 -12.70
CA ILE A 283 -31.78 -15.21 -11.23
C ILE A 283 -33.13 -14.93 -10.57
N SER A 284 -34.22 -15.09 -11.29
CA SER A 284 -35.59 -14.87 -10.76
C SER A 284 -35.88 -15.75 -9.54
N GLU A 285 -35.25 -16.92 -9.42
CA GLU A 285 -35.37 -17.80 -8.25
C GLU A 285 -34.78 -17.19 -6.96
N MET A 286 -33.88 -16.21 -7.09
CA MET A 286 -33.30 -15.48 -5.93
C MET A 286 -34.26 -14.41 -5.37
N GLY A 287 -35.43 -14.22 -6.00
CA GLY A 287 -36.43 -13.21 -5.64
C GLY A 287 -36.11 -11.84 -6.23
N ASP A 288 -36.90 -10.85 -5.86
CA ASP A 288 -36.66 -9.44 -6.22
C ASP A 288 -35.55 -8.88 -5.32
N VAL A 289 -34.28 -9.25 -5.63
CA VAL A 289 -33.11 -8.90 -4.82
C VAL A 289 -32.41 -7.73 -5.46
N ASP A 290 -32.15 -6.70 -4.66
CA ASP A 290 -31.23 -5.64 -5.06
C ASP A 290 -29.81 -6.23 -5.10
N ILE A 291 -29.19 -6.22 -6.29
CA ILE A 291 -27.85 -6.81 -6.48
C ILE A 291 -26.81 -5.73 -6.11
N SER A 292 -26.14 -5.92 -5.00
CA SER A 292 -25.06 -5.05 -4.54
C SER A 292 -23.71 -5.47 -5.06
N SER A 293 -23.50 -6.79 -5.24
CA SER A 293 -22.22 -7.33 -5.72
C SER A 293 -22.39 -8.59 -6.56
N VAL A 294 -21.47 -8.75 -7.49
CA VAL A 294 -21.24 -10.00 -8.22
C VAL A 294 -19.77 -10.38 -8.07
N ARG A 295 -19.51 -11.60 -7.62
CA ARG A 295 -18.18 -12.15 -7.46
C ARG A 295 -17.97 -13.32 -8.40
N ILE A 296 -16.82 -13.33 -9.07
CA ILE A 296 -16.31 -14.50 -9.81
C ILE A 296 -15.04 -14.97 -9.12
N THR A 297 -14.91 -16.29 -8.96
CA THR A 297 -13.70 -16.92 -8.41
C THR A 297 -13.30 -18.09 -9.27
N ILE A 298 -12.07 -18.09 -9.78
CA ILE A 298 -11.47 -19.21 -10.51
C ILE A 298 -11.18 -20.32 -9.50
N SER A 299 -11.51 -21.56 -9.88
CA SER A 299 -11.27 -22.74 -9.04
C SER A 299 -10.21 -23.67 -9.63
N SER A 300 -9.73 -23.39 -10.83
CA SER A 300 -8.57 -24.07 -11.40
C SER A 300 -7.33 -23.69 -10.61
N LYS A 301 -6.48 -24.68 -10.28
CA LYS A 301 -5.23 -24.40 -9.56
C LYS A 301 -4.27 -23.66 -10.45
N ASP A 302 -3.64 -22.65 -9.90
CA ASP A 302 -2.57 -21.87 -10.52
C ASP A 302 -1.56 -21.40 -9.46
N ALA A 303 -0.62 -20.57 -9.87
CA ALA A 303 0.49 -20.16 -9.05
C ALA A 303 0.22 -18.87 -8.23
N LEU A 304 -0.81 -18.07 -8.60
CA LEU A 304 -1.12 -16.80 -7.94
C LEU A 304 -2.59 -16.70 -7.57
N GLU A 305 -2.92 -16.81 -6.29
CA GLU A 305 -4.31 -16.74 -5.81
C GLU A 305 -4.91 -15.32 -5.80
N LEU A 306 -4.05 -14.28 -5.84
CA LEU A 306 -4.48 -12.88 -5.67
C LEU A 306 -5.33 -12.35 -6.83
N ASP A 307 -5.16 -12.86 -8.04
CA ASP A 307 -5.88 -12.45 -9.26
C ASP A 307 -7.01 -13.42 -9.66
N ASN A 308 -7.23 -14.47 -8.87
CA ASN A 308 -8.25 -15.49 -9.07
C ASN A 308 -9.66 -15.06 -8.66
N THR A 309 -9.82 -13.94 -8.00
CA THR A 309 -11.12 -13.46 -7.54
C THR A 309 -11.32 -12.01 -7.95
N TYR A 310 -12.49 -11.72 -8.53
CA TYR A 310 -12.92 -10.36 -8.82
C TYR A 310 -14.34 -10.14 -8.28
N ILE A 311 -14.53 -9.01 -7.58
CA ILE A 311 -15.83 -8.61 -7.05
C ILE A 311 -16.24 -7.29 -7.69
N ALA A 312 -17.31 -7.30 -8.47
CA ALA A 312 -17.89 -6.09 -9.04
C ALA A 312 -18.98 -5.56 -8.11
N TYR A 313 -18.79 -4.33 -7.64
CA TYR A 313 -19.80 -3.56 -6.92
C TYR A 313 -20.43 -2.53 -7.86
N GLN A 314 -21.76 -2.50 -7.95
CA GLN A 314 -22.49 -1.51 -8.76
C GLN A 314 -22.86 -0.25 -7.95
N SER A 315 -23.09 -0.43 -6.62
CA SER A 315 -23.23 0.63 -5.66
C SER A 315 -22.65 0.14 -4.35
N GLY A 316 -21.53 0.69 -3.95
CA GLY A 316 -20.91 0.32 -2.67
C GLY A 316 -21.67 0.84 -1.46
N GLU A 317 -22.60 1.78 -1.69
CA GLU A 317 -23.43 2.35 -0.62
C GLU A 317 -24.56 1.38 -0.27
N LYS A 318 -24.52 0.86 0.95
CA LYS A 318 -25.66 0.17 1.55
C LYS A 318 -26.82 1.18 1.67
N ASN A 319 -27.70 1.23 0.63
CA ASN A 319 -29.01 1.90 0.69
C ASN A 319 -29.05 3.37 1.15
N THR A 320 -28.14 4.23 0.74
CA THR A 320 -28.36 5.66 0.92
C THR A 320 -29.30 6.16 -0.18
N LYS A 321 -30.59 6.15 0.13
CA LYS A 321 -31.58 6.87 -0.66
C LYS A 321 -31.38 8.35 -0.39
N ALA A 322 -31.23 9.17 -1.44
CA ALA A 322 -31.25 10.61 -1.29
C ALA A 322 -32.56 11.02 -0.57
N ARG A 323 -32.42 11.66 0.58
CA ARG A 323 -33.57 12.07 1.40
C ARG A 323 -34.00 13.45 1.00
N VAL A 324 -35.20 13.57 0.49
CA VAL A 324 -35.73 14.83 -0.05
C VAL A 324 -36.91 15.31 0.80
N LEU A 325 -36.82 16.54 1.30
CA LEU A 325 -37.97 17.24 1.88
C LEU A 325 -38.60 18.14 0.83
N ILE A 326 -39.87 17.94 0.52
CA ILE A 326 -40.63 18.78 -0.42
C ILE A 326 -41.57 19.67 0.40
N VAL A 327 -41.37 20.97 0.27
CA VAL A 327 -42.25 22.00 0.87
C VAL A 327 -43.11 22.59 -0.23
N SER A 328 -44.34 22.15 -0.35
CA SER A 328 -45.22 22.52 -1.46
C SER A 328 -46.69 22.35 -1.06
N GLU A 329 -47.56 23.19 -1.63
CA GLU A 329 -49.01 22.97 -1.60
C GLU A 329 -49.46 21.86 -2.57
N ASN A 330 -48.72 21.70 -3.70
CA ASN A 330 -49.00 20.69 -4.71
C ASN A 330 -47.71 20.15 -5.35
N SER A 331 -47.22 19.05 -4.84
CA SER A 331 -45.96 18.40 -5.25
C SER A 331 -46.14 17.33 -6.33
N THR A 332 -47.28 17.21 -6.99
CA THR A 332 -47.61 16.10 -7.90
C THR A 332 -46.54 15.87 -8.98
N HIS A 333 -46.04 16.91 -9.63
CA HIS A 333 -45.02 16.79 -10.69
C HIS A 333 -43.67 16.31 -10.16
N LEU A 334 -43.26 16.77 -8.98
CA LEU A 334 -42.02 16.36 -8.32
C LEU A 334 -42.10 14.91 -7.82
N VAL A 335 -43.21 14.55 -7.19
CA VAL A 335 -43.46 13.19 -6.71
C VAL A 335 -43.46 12.19 -7.85
N ASN A 336 -44.06 12.52 -8.99
CA ASN A 336 -44.02 11.67 -10.18
C ASN A 336 -42.58 11.48 -10.70
N ALA A 337 -41.77 12.54 -10.70
CA ALA A 337 -40.37 12.42 -11.10
C ALA A 337 -39.57 11.57 -10.12
N PHE A 338 -39.71 11.78 -8.83
CA PHE A 338 -38.99 11.02 -7.81
C PHE A 338 -39.39 9.55 -7.78
N ASN A 339 -40.65 9.21 -8.05
CA ASN A 339 -41.09 7.83 -8.18
C ASN A 339 -40.53 7.12 -9.41
N ALA A 340 -40.17 7.88 -10.46
CA ALA A 340 -39.53 7.33 -11.66
C ALA A 340 -38.01 7.15 -11.51
N ILE A 341 -37.40 7.75 -10.47
CA ILE A 341 -35.96 7.69 -10.21
C ILE A 341 -35.70 6.76 -9.04
N LYS A 342 -34.79 5.79 -9.21
CA LYS A 342 -34.40 4.88 -8.13
C LYS A 342 -33.58 5.59 -7.04
N ASN A 343 -33.59 5.02 -5.83
CA ASN A 343 -32.78 5.47 -4.69
C ASN A 343 -33.11 6.90 -4.20
N ILE A 344 -34.38 7.25 -4.14
CA ILE A 344 -34.86 8.49 -3.53
C ILE A 344 -35.91 8.13 -2.47
N SER A 345 -35.81 8.76 -1.32
CA SER A 345 -36.90 8.83 -0.32
C SER A 345 -37.31 10.28 -0.14
N TYR A 346 -38.60 10.54 -0.14
CA TYR A 346 -39.08 11.91 0.01
C TYR A 346 -40.18 12.00 1.07
N LYS A 347 -40.29 13.18 1.67
CA LYS A 347 -41.38 13.58 2.54
C LYS A 347 -41.95 14.90 2.07
N THR A 348 -43.27 15.03 2.02
CA THR A 348 -43.93 16.27 1.64
C THR A 348 -44.54 16.94 2.87
N VAL A 349 -44.33 18.25 2.97
CA VAL A 349 -44.93 19.08 4.04
C VAL A 349 -45.56 20.32 3.40
N ALA A 350 -46.65 20.79 4.01
CA ALA A 350 -47.26 22.05 3.59
C ALA A 350 -46.37 23.24 4.01
N PRO A 351 -46.35 24.36 3.24
CA PRO A 351 -45.54 25.54 3.56
C PRO A 351 -45.73 26.06 5.00
N GLU A 352 -46.96 26.05 5.49
CA GLU A 352 -47.33 26.52 6.85
C GLU A 352 -46.78 25.64 7.97
N SER A 353 -46.49 24.37 7.65
CA SER A 353 -45.95 23.39 8.58
C SER A 353 -44.42 23.25 8.46
N TYR A 354 -43.78 24.04 7.59
CA TYR A 354 -42.36 23.97 7.41
C TYR A 354 -41.63 24.59 8.61
N SER A 355 -40.67 23.85 9.12
CA SER A 355 -39.62 24.35 10.01
C SER A 355 -38.27 23.83 9.52
N PRO A 356 -37.19 24.63 9.61
CA PRO A 356 -35.86 24.15 9.26
C PRO A 356 -35.53 22.86 10.01
N GLN A 357 -35.28 21.79 9.27
CA GLN A 357 -34.92 20.48 9.81
C GLN A 357 -33.59 20.06 9.25
N SER A 358 -32.78 19.40 10.08
CA SER A 358 -31.59 18.68 9.64
C SER A 358 -31.98 17.26 9.21
N GLY A 359 -31.11 16.63 8.41
CA GLY A 359 -31.29 15.22 8.04
C GLY A 359 -31.92 15.01 6.67
N TYR A 360 -32.03 16.03 5.84
CA TYR A 360 -32.37 15.93 4.42
C TYR A 360 -31.18 16.33 3.55
N ASP A 361 -30.91 15.53 2.52
CA ASP A 361 -29.84 15.80 1.56
C ASP A 361 -30.25 16.92 0.60
N ILE A 362 -31.55 17.04 0.33
CA ILE A 362 -32.14 18.06 -0.54
C ILE A 362 -33.43 18.60 0.09
N THR A 363 -33.54 19.90 0.22
CA THR A 363 -34.80 20.57 0.56
C THR A 363 -35.34 21.32 -0.66
N VAL A 364 -36.56 20.99 -1.09
CA VAL A 364 -37.21 21.56 -2.27
C VAL A 364 -38.34 22.50 -1.80
N PHE A 365 -38.24 23.76 -2.24
CA PHE A 365 -39.30 24.75 -2.04
C PHE A 365 -40.03 24.98 -3.38
N ASP A 366 -41.28 24.54 -3.46
CA ASP A 366 -42.06 24.65 -4.69
C ASP A 366 -43.22 25.64 -4.49
N GLY A 367 -43.07 26.81 -5.13
CA GLY A 367 -44.01 27.92 -5.01
C GLY A 367 -44.03 28.58 -3.62
N TYR A 368 -43.06 28.30 -2.81
CA TYR A 368 -42.86 28.84 -1.46
C TYR A 368 -41.42 29.35 -1.32
N THR A 369 -41.25 30.50 -0.71
CA THR A 369 -39.95 31.08 -0.43
C THR A 369 -39.77 31.18 1.09
N PRO A 370 -38.84 30.44 1.70
CA PRO A 370 -38.60 30.48 3.13
C PRO A 370 -37.92 31.78 3.55
N SER A 371 -38.06 32.18 4.80
CA SER A 371 -37.38 33.35 5.36
C SER A 371 -35.86 33.12 5.57
N THR A 372 -35.49 31.87 5.81
CA THR A 372 -34.10 31.45 6.04
C THR A 372 -33.80 30.13 5.34
N LEU A 373 -32.58 29.99 4.86
CA LEU A 373 -32.13 28.74 4.25
C LEU A 373 -31.94 27.64 5.30
N PRO A 374 -32.14 26.36 4.93
CA PRO A 374 -31.70 25.23 5.75
C PRO A 374 -30.18 25.29 6.02
N ASN A 375 -29.77 24.84 7.20
CA ASN A 375 -28.38 24.88 7.62
C ASN A 375 -27.50 23.81 6.94
N SER A 376 -28.09 22.76 6.37
CA SER A 376 -27.42 21.64 5.72
C SER A 376 -28.19 21.14 4.51
N GLY A 377 -27.53 20.37 3.66
CA GLY A 377 -28.08 19.83 2.42
C GLY A 377 -28.21 20.88 1.31
N ALA A 378 -28.54 20.41 0.10
CA ALA A 378 -28.79 21.26 -1.05
C ALA A 378 -30.21 21.83 -1.01
N VAL A 379 -30.43 22.96 -1.69
CA VAL A 379 -31.73 23.64 -1.73
C VAL A 379 -32.19 23.85 -3.16
N TRP A 380 -33.41 23.42 -3.44
CA TRP A 380 -34.05 23.67 -4.74
C TRP A 380 -35.21 24.65 -4.59
N PHE A 381 -35.32 25.55 -5.53
CA PHE A 381 -36.38 26.54 -5.60
C PHE A 381 -37.15 26.41 -6.91
N PHE A 382 -38.47 26.35 -6.82
CA PHE A 382 -39.38 26.47 -7.93
C PHE A 382 -40.20 27.72 -7.76
N ALA A 383 -40.09 28.66 -8.71
CA ALA A 383 -40.77 29.95 -8.67
C ALA A 383 -40.51 30.75 -7.37
N PRO A 384 -39.25 31.03 -7.00
CA PRO A 384 -38.99 31.88 -5.84
C PRO A 384 -39.59 33.26 -6.05
N SER A 385 -40.46 33.76 -5.15
CA SER A 385 -41.15 35.04 -5.27
C SER A 385 -40.57 36.14 -4.37
N ALA A 386 -39.46 35.85 -3.70
CA ALA A 386 -38.73 36.79 -2.87
C ALA A 386 -37.24 36.46 -2.83
N SER A 387 -36.40 37.45 -2.56
CA SER A 387 -34.99 37.25 -2.33
C SER A 387 -34.75 36.72 -0.91
N ILE A 388 -33.83 35.77 -0.79
CA ILE A 388 -33.43 35.15 0.47
C ILE A 388 -32.00 35.54 0.77
N GLN A 389 -31.74 35.97 1.99
CA GLN A 389 -30.35 36.31 2.39
C GLN A 389 -29.43 35.09 2.29
N GLY A 390 -28.34 35.21 1.56
CA GLY A 390 -27.34 34.14 1.36
C GLY A 390 -27.73 33.10 0.32
N ALA A 391 -28.77 33.32 -0.51
CA ALA A 391 -29.14 32.39 -1.58
C ALA A 391 -28.27 32.50 -2.85
N GLY A 392 -27.43 33.53 -2.97
CA GLY A 392 -26.58 33.73 -4.15
C GLY A 392 -27.31 34.15 -5.42
N PHE A 393 -28.60 34.45 -5.33
CA PHE A 393 -29.43 35.01 -6.40
C PHE A 393 -30.50 35.92 -5.82
N TYR A 394 -30.97 36.87 -6.63
CA TYR A 394 -32.15 37.70 -6.35
C TYR A 394 -33.35 37.23 -7.15
N ALA A 395 -34.50 37.15 -6.53
CA ALA A 395 -35.76 36.86 -7.19
C ALA A 395 -36.69 38.08 -7.13
N SER A 396 -37.36 38.36 -8.23
CA SER A 396 -38.44 39.36 -8.29
C SER A 396 -39.65 38.88 -7.49
N SER A 397 -40.33 39.80 -6.84
CA SER A 397 -41.67 39.53 -6.24
C SER A 397 -42.80 39.55 -7.25
N GLU A 398 -42.53 40.03 -8.48
CA GLU A 398 -43.51 40.16 -9.56
C GLU A 398 -43.43 38.92 -10.46
N GLU A 399 -44.62 38.33 -10.73
CA GLU A 399 -44.78 37.25 -11.71
C GLU A 399 -44.94 37.88 -13.12
N TYR A 400 -44.20 37.36 -14.07
CA TYR A 400 -44.20 37.82 -15.46
C TYR A 400 -44.90 36.80 -16.35
N ASP A 401 -45.74 37.27 -17.27
CA ASP A 401 -46.31 36.44 -18.33
C ASP A 401 -45.29 36.31 -19.45
N ALA A 402 -45.07 35.10 -19.91
CA ALA A 402 -44.22 34.84 -21.10
C ALA A 402 -45.02 35.19 -22.38
N LYS A 403 -44.31 35.61 -23.43
CA LYS A 403 -44.90 35.88 -24.73
C LYS A 403 -45.63 34.63 -25.26
N ASN A 404 -46.69 34.83 -26.03
CA ASN A 404 -47.40 33.72 -26.66
C ASN A 404 -46.45 32.91 -27.55
N GLY A 405 -46.38 31.60 -27.35
CA GLY A 405 -45.43 30.73 -28.05
C GLY A 405 -44.00 30.71 -27.44
N ALA A 406 -43.82 31.24 -26.21
CA ALA A 406 -42.53 31.21 -25.53
C ALA A 406 -42.06 29.75 -25.30
N VAL A 407 -40.81 29.49 -25.61
CA VAL A 407 -40.14 28.19 -25.39
C VAL A 407 -38.82 28.42 -24.66
N LEU A 408 -38.43 27.43 -23.83
CA LEU A 408 -37.12 27.39 -23.20
C LEU A 408 -36.05 26.96 -24.22
N SER A 409 -34.86 27.53 -24.09
CA SER A 409 -33.68 27.15 -24.88
C SER A 409 -32.55 26.74 -23.95
N TYR A 410 -31.78 25.72 -24.35
CA TYR A 410 -30.57 25.34 -23.61
C TYR A 410 -29.53 26.46 -23.70
N ALA A 411 -28.91 26.76 -22.57
CA ALA A 411 -27.74 27.61 -22.54
C ALA A 411 -26.51 26.86 -23.09
N ASN A 412 -25.60 27.61 -23.73
CA ASN A 412 -24.30 27.07 -24.14
C ASN A 412 -23.39 26.94 -22.91
N ASN A 413 -23.47 25.84 -22.22
CA ASN A 413 -22.61 25.53 -21.08
C ASN A 413 -22.16 24.07 -21.19
N ASP A 414 -20.86 23.84 -20.92
CA ASP A 414 -20.21 22.52 -21.06
C ASP A 414 -20.13 21.74 -19.73
N ASP A 415 -20.93 22.09 -18.71
CA ASP A 415 -20.99 21.34 -17.45
C ASP A 415 -21.58 19.95 -17.69
N ASP A 416 -20.70 18.95 -17.65
CA ASP A 416 -20.98 17.58 -18.03
C ASP A 416 -21.99 16.89 -17.08
N ILE A 417 -22.01 17.23 -15.79
CA ILE A 417 -22.91 16.63 -14.80
C ILE A 417 -24.34 17.07 -15.04
N LEU A 418 -24.54 18.37 -15.23
CA LEU A 418 -25.87 18.96 -15.36
C LEU A 418 -26.55 18.63 -16.70
N TYR A 419 -25.74 18.44 -17.75
CA TYR A 419 -26.22 18.16 -19.10
C TYR A 419 -26.23 16.69 -19.52
N ARG A 420 -25.82 15.78 -18.66
CA ARG A 420 -25.72 14.34 -18.96
C ARG A 420 -27.07 13.78 -19.41
N GLN A 421 -27.08 13.13 -20.57
CA GLN A 421 -28.27 12.51 -21.17
C GLN A 421 -29.43 13.45 -21.50
N LEU A 422 -29.23 14.75 -21.50
CA LEU A 422 -30.20 15.71 -22.06
C LEU A 422 -30.08 15.74 -23.57
N THR A 423 -31.23 15.83 -24.25
CA THR A 423 -31.28 15.71 -25.73
C THR A 423 -31.07 17.01 -26.46
N LYS A 424 -30.44 18.02 -25.84
CA LYS A 424 -30.11 19.35 -26.34
C LYS A 424 -30.59 19.61 -27.79
N GLY A 425 -31.81 20.09 -27.94
CA GLY A 425 -32.33 20.50 -29.25
C GLY A 425 -33.41 19.61 -29.85
N THR A 426 -33.57 18.35 -29.49
CA THR A 426 -34.65 17.52 -30.06
C THR A 426 -35.97 17.78 -29.32
N TYR A 427 -35.97 17.78 -28.00
CA TYR A 427 -37.16 18.04 -27.18
C TYR A 427 -37.06 19.32 -26.35
N GLY A 428 -35.87 19.80 -26.01
CA GLY A 428 -35.64 20.99 -25.19
C GLY A 428 -36.15 22.28 -25.82
N ASN A 429 -36.11 22.40 -27.15
CA ASN A 429 -36.64 23.55 -27.87
C ASN A 429 -38.17 23.56 -28.05
N GLN A 430 -38.86 22.56 -27.47
CA GLN A 430 -40.32 22.45 -27.51
C GLN A 430 -40.96 22.69 -26.15
N ILE A 431 -40.17 22.95 -25.09
CA ILE A 431 -40.66 23.17 -23.76
C ILE A 431 -41.28 24.57 -23.68
N SER A 432 -42.59 24.63 -23.62
CA SER A 432 -43.32 25.90 -23.52
C SER A 432 -43.24 26.48 -22.10
N LEU A 433 -43.30 27.80 -22.02
CA LEU A 433 -43.35 28.57 -20.78
C LEU A 433 -44.51 29.57 -20.84
N SER A 434 -45.29 29.66 -19.78
CA SER A 434 -46.39 30.59 -19.66
C SER A 434 -46.12 31.72 -18.66
N LYS A 435 -45.56 31.40 -17.51
CA LYS A 435 -45.29 32.37 -16.42
C LYS A 435 -43.94 32.10 -15.77
N TYR A 436 -43.29 33.15 -15.25
CA TYR A 436 -41.98 33.06 -14.59
C TYR A 436 -41.74 34.23 -13.64
N TYR A 437 -40.77 34.03 -12.72
CA TYR A 437 -40.17 35.09 -11.91
C TYR A 437 -38.79 35.44 -12.45
N ARG A 438 -38.41 36.70 -12.45
CA ARG A 438 -37.05 37.09 -12.87
C ARG A 438 -36.07 36.83 -11.75
N CYS A 439 -35.05 36.06 -12.04
CA CYS A 439 -33.93 35.82 -11.14
C CYS A 439 -32.65 36.44 -11.71
N SER A 440 -31.85 37.07 -10.85
CA SER A 440 -30.54 37.64 -11.18
C SER A 440 -29.48 36.89 -10.36
N LEU A 441 -28.46 36.38 -11.03
CA LEU A 441 -27.41 35.56 -10.43
C LEU A 441 -26.36 36.44 -9.75
N MET A 442 -25.90 36.07 -8.55
CA MET A 442 -24.85 36.78 -7.80
C MET A 442 -23.66 35.88 -7.43
N GLY A 443 -23.82 34.57 -7.53
CA GLY A 443 -22.82 33.59 -7.21
C GLY A 443 -22.32 32.82 -8.44
N ASP A 444 -21.60 31.73 -8.18
CA ASP A 444 -21.11 30.81 -9.22
C ASP A 444 -22.24 29.86 -9.62
N PHE A 445 -23.06 30.27 -10.57
CA PHE A 445 -24.19 29.50 -11.09
C PHE A 445 -24.01 29.20 -12.58
N ALA A 446 -24.18 27.95 -12.94
CA ALA A 446 -24.32 27.52 -14.32
C ALA A 446 -25.78 27.61 -14.75
N THR A 447 -26.05 28.32 -15.84
CA THR A 447 -27.37 28.40 -16.44
C THR A 447 -27.60 27.22 -17.36
N LEU A 448 -28.67 26.46 -17.14
CA LEU A 448 -29.04 25.31 -17.95
C LEU A 448 -30.01 25.69 -19.07
N MET A 449 -31.04 26.44 -18.73
CA MET A 449 -32.04 26.88 -19.70
C MET A 449 -32.34 28.39 -19.57
N THR A 450 -32.60 29.00 -20.68
CA THR A 450 -32.93 30.45 -20.82
C THR A 450 -34.25 30.66 -21.57
N TYR A 451 -34.87 31.79 -21.30
CA TYR A 451 -35.91 32.39 -22.11
C TYR A 451 -35.58 33.87 -22.34
N ASP A 452 -35.51 34.29 -23.58
CA ASP A 452 -35.18 35.67 -23.96
C ASP A 452 -33.86 36.17 -23.28
N ASN A 453 -32.83 35.29 -23.21
CA ASN A 453 -31.56 35.46 -22.51
C ASN A 453 -31.66 35.61 -20.99
N ILE A 454 -32.84 35.37 -20.39
CA ILE A 454 -33.04 35.37 -18.95
C ILE A 454 -32.82 33.94 -18.42
N PRO A 455 -32.03 33.74 -17.36
CA PRO A 455 -31.86 32.42 -16.74
C PRO A 455 -33.19 31.89 -16.19
N MET A 456 -33.62 30.72 -16.67
CA MET A 456 -34.86 30.08 -16.26
C MET A 456 -34.63 28.85 -15.38
N ILE A 457 -33.59 28.06 -15.70
CA ILE A 457 -33.12 26.98 -14.88
C ILE A 457 -31.60 27.15 -14.70
N PHE A 458 -31.14 27.17 -13.47
CA PHE A 458 -29.74 27.32 -13.13
C PHE A 458 -29.40 26.58 -11.84
N ALA A 459 -28.17 26.15 -11.71
CA ALA A 459 -27.65 25.46 -10.53
C ALA A 459 -26.23 25.97 -10.22
N GLY A 460 -25.91 25.99 -8.93
CA GLY A 460 -24.62 26.51 -8.47
C GLY A 460 -24.46 26.42 -6.97
N LYS A 461 -23.50 27.17 -6.44
CA LYS A 461 -23.25 27.28 -5.00
C LYS A 461 -23.47 28.72 -4.55
N ASN A 462 -24.07 28.86 -3.36
CA ASN A 462 -24.13 30.16 -2.69
C ASN A 462 -22.77 30.50 -2.03
N GLU A 463 -22.67 31.68 -1.43
CA GLU A 463 -21.45 32.15 -0.74
C GLU A 463 -20.97 31.23 0.40
N LYS A 464 -21.86 30.40 0.95
CA LYS A 464 -21.54 29.41 2.00
C LYS A 464 -21.19 28.03 1.44
N GLY A 465 -21.04 27.90 0.11
CA GLY A 465 -20.76 26.62 -0.53
C GLY A 465 -21.96 25.69 -0.68
N GLN A 466 -23.14 26.07 -0.19
CA GLN A 466 -24.36 25.24 -0.26
C GLN A 466 -24.86 25.17 -1.71
N ARG A 467 -25.09 23.95 -2.20
CA ARG A 467 -25.56 23.70 -3.56
C ARG A 467 -27.02 24.07 -3.71
N GLN A 468 -27.32 24.72 -4.82
CA GLN A 468 -28.67 25.20 -5.13
C GLN A 468 -29.05 24.88 -6.57
N ALA A 469 -30.33 24.61 -6.79
CA ALA A 469 -30.94 24.55 -8.11
C ALA A 469 -32.19 25.42 -8.11
N VAL A 470 -32.35 26.25 -9.14
CA VAL A 470 -33.44 27.21 -9.22
C VAL A 470 -34.16 27.08 -10.55
N PHE A 471 -35.46 26.94 -10.47
CA PHE A 471 -36.38 27.04 -11.56
C PHE A 471 -37.17 28.35 -11.37
N SER A 472 -37.00 29.29 -12.28
CA SER A 472 -37.64 30.62 -12.23
C SER A 472 -39.17 30.55 -12.45
N PHE A 473 -39.76 29.39 -12.57
CA PHE A 473 -41.16 29.12 -12.87
C PHE A 473 -41.69 27.93 -12.07
N ARG A 474 -43.03 27.84 -11.96
CA ARG A 474 -43.69 26.68 -11.41
C ARG A 474 -43.80 25.57 -12.44
N LEU A 475 -43.69 24.32 -12.04
CA LEU A 475 -43.79 23.18 -12.95
C LEU A 475 -45.15 23.09 -13.69
N LYS A 476 -46.19 23.67 -13.15
CA LYS A 476 -47.50 23.79 -13.83
C LYS A 476 -47.51 24.84 -14.96
N ASP A 477 -46.59 25.79 -14.96
CA ASP A 477 -46.53 26.89 -15.91
C ASP A 477 -45.63 26.60 -17.11
N THR A 478 -45.22 25.33 -17.27
CA THR A 478 -44.38 24.85 -18.34
C THR A 478 -44.82 23.47 -18.83
N SER A 479 -44.49 23.12 -20.06
CA SER A 479 -44.67 21.75 -20.59
C SER A 479 -43.55 20.78 -20.18
N LEU A 480 -42.56 21.20 -19.39
CA LEU A 480 -41.40 20.36 -18.98
C LEU A 480 -41.82 19.01 -18.35
N PRO A 481 -42.76 18.94 -17.37
CA PRO A 481 -43.21 17.65 -16.81
C PRO A 481 -43.92 16.75 -17.83
N ALA A 482 -44.49 17.30 -18.91
CA ALA A 482 -45.08 16.54 -20.01
C ALA A 482 -44.06 16.05 -21.04
N THR A 483 -42.79 16.37 -20.87
CA THR A 483 -41.65 15.91 -21.71
C THR A 483 -40.72 15.01 -20.87
N PRO A 484 -41.09 13.75 -20.60
CA PRO A 484 -40.32 12.87 -19.67
C PRO A 484 -38.88 12.64 -20.12
N GLN A 485 -38.63 12.70 -21.43
CA GLN A 485 -37.29 12.49 -22.01
C GLN A 485 -36.29 13.58 -21.60
N GLU A 486 -36.75 14.77 -21.21
CA GLU A 486 -35.95 15.87 -20.68
C GLU A 486 -36.09 16.01 -19.17
N TYR A 487 -37.34 15.93 -18.66
CA TYR A 487 -37.64 16.20 -17.27
C TYR A 487 -36.98 15.20 -16.31
N ILE A 488 -37.08 13.90 -16.59
CA ILE A 488 -36.54 12.87 -15.69
C ILE A 488 -34.99 12.90 -15.66
N PRO A 489 -34.27 12.97 -16.81
CA PRO A 489 -32.83 13.15 -16.80
C PRO A 489 -32.38 14.44 -16.10
N LEU A 490 -33.09 15.57 -16.32
CA LEU A 490 -32.77 16.84 -15.67
C LEU A 490 -32.85 16.72 -14.14
N ILE A 491 -33.99 16.19 -13.61
CA ILE A 491 -34.15 16.00 -12.15
C ILE A 491 -33.07 15.06 -11.62
N ARG A 492 -32.77 13.95 -12.32
CA ARG A 492 -31.71 13.03 -11.92
C ARG A 492 -30.33 13.70 -11.87
N ASN A 493 -29.99 14.51 -12.87
CA ASN A 493 -28.74 15.24 -12.90
C ASN A 493 -28.64 16.24 -11.74
N LEU A 494 -29.74 16.94 -11.44
CA LEU A 494 -29.81 17.86 -10.30
C LEU A 494 -29.69 17.14 -8.96
N ILE A 495 -30.24 15.93 -8.82
CA ILE A 495 -30.03 15.10 -7.63
C ILE A 495 -28.56 14.74 -7.49
N SER A 496 -27.92 14.26 -8.59
CA SER A 496 -26.50 13.93 -8.59
C SER A 496 -25.61 15.13 -8.30
N TYR A 497 -25.98 16.30 -8.79
CA TYR A 497 -25.32 17.57 -8.49
C TYR A 497 -25.50 17.97 -7.02
N SER A 498 -26.71 17.83 -6.48
CA SER A 498 -27.07 18.29 -5.14
C SER A 498 -26.56 17.36 -4.02
N SER A 499 -26.50 16.06 -4.30
CA SER A 499 -26.02 15.03 -3.38
C SER A 499 -24.99 14.17 -4.12
N PRO A 500 -23.76 14.69 -4.32
CA PRO A 500 -22.73 13.96 -5.01
C PRO A 500 -22.33 12.75 -4.17
N LYS A 501 -22.17 11.63 -4.84
CA LYS A 501 -21.58 10.44 -4.22
C LYS A 501 -20.12 10.69 -3.95
N LEU A 502 -19.61 10.15 -2.85
CA LEU A 502 -18.19 10.23 -2.52
C LEU A 502 -17.33 9.57 -3.61
N LEU A 503 -17.84 8.51 -4.24
CA LEU A 503 -17.23 7.82 -5.37
C LEU A 503 -18.22 7.58 -6.50
N THR A 504 -17.72 7.63 -7.73
CA THR A 504 -18.49 7.30 -8.94
C THR A 504 -18.31 5.85 -9.36
N THR A 505 -17.21 5.22 -8.95
CA THR A 505 -16.87 3.81 -9.17
C THR A 505 -16.53 3.15 -7.84
N TYR A 506 -16.73 1.85 -7.77
CA TYR A 506 -16.46 1.05 -6.57
C TYR A 506 -15.47 -0.09 -6.85
N ASN A 507 -14.87 -0.08 -8.03
CA ASN A 507 -13.87 -1.03 -8.44
C ASN A 507 -12.66 -0.25 -8.94
N PHE A 508 -11.51 -0.55 -8.37
CA PHE A 508 -10.24 0.10 -8.64
C PHE A 508 -9.18 -0.95 -8.92
N THR A 509 -8.08 -0.51 -9.48
CA THR A 509 -6.88 -1.34 -9.65
C THR A 509 -5.85 -0.96 -8.59
N LEU A 510 -5.07 -1.92 -8.16
CA LEU A 510 -4.01 -1.72 -7.22
C LEU A 510 -3.04 -0.63 -7.70
N GLY A 511 -2.59 0.22 -6.79
CA GLY A 511 -1.74 1.36 -7.11
C GLY A 511 -2.49 2.59 -7.65
N GLU A 512 -3.78 2.46 -7.99
CA GLU A 512 -4.60 3.58 -8.48
C GLU A 512 -4.79 4.62 -7.38
N LYS A 513 -4.58 5.89 -7.73
CA LYS A 513 -4.85 7.04 -6.85
C LYS A 513 -6.29 7.51 -7.03
N VAL A 514 -7.01 7.55 -5.95
CA VAL A 514 -8.42 7.93 -5.95
C VAL A 514 -8.61 9.18 -5.13
N THR A 515 -9.30 10.15 -5.72
CA THR A 515 -9.59 11.44 -5.09
C THR A 515 -10.98 11.41 -4.48
N PHE A 516 -11.04 11.62 -3.17
CA PHE A 516 -12.28 11.73 -2.41
C PHE A 516 -12.60 13.20 -2.20
N PRO A 517 -13.75 13.70 -2.69
CA PRO A 517 -14.18 15.06 -2.38
C PRO A 517 -14.59 15.16 -0.92
N ILE A 518 -14.03 16.12 -0.20
CA ILE A 518 -14.31 16.37 1.21
C ILE A 518 -15.28 17.54 1.31
N SER A 519 -16.43 17.31 1.95
CA SER A 519 -17.37 18.37 2.31
C SER A 519 -17.07 18.89 3.72
N ASP A 520 -17.53 20.10 4.04
CA ASP A 520 -17.33 20.72 5.37
C ASP A 520 -17.97 19.93 6.52
N THR A 521 -18.86 18.97 6.19
CA THR A 521 -19.59 18.13 7.15
C THR A 521 -19.04 16.72 7.23
N LEU A 522 -18.02 16.38 6.41
CA LEU A 522 -17.43 15.04 6.38
C LEU A 522 -16.36 14.93 7.45
N GLU A 523 -16.57 14.04 8.39
CA GLU A 523 -15.68 13.73 9.51
C GLU A 523 -15.40 12.23 9.57
N ASP A 524 -14.38 11.82 10.32
CA ASP A 524 -14.04 10.43 10.64
C ASP A 524 -13.87 9.51 9.40
N LEU A 525 -13.24 10.01 8.33
CA LEU A 525 -12.95 9.18 7.17
C LEU A 525 -11.98 8.05 7.55
N ALA A 526 -12.40 6.81 7.37
CA ALA A 526 -11.62 5.65 7.73
C ALA A 526 -11.68 4.58 6.64
N PHE A 527 -10.54 3.95 6.40
CA PHE A 527 -10.35 2.86 5.46
C PHE A 527 -10.03 1.58 6.23
N LYS A 528 -10.90 0.61 6.19
CA LYS A 528 -10.63 -0.73 6.69
C LYS A 528 -10.08 -1.57 5.55
N THR A 529 -8.82 -2.00 5.68
CA THR A 529 -8.10 -2.75 4.65
C THR A 529 -8.58 -4.20 4.56
N PRO A 530 -8.25 -4.93 3.48
CA PRO A 530 -8.55 -6.36 3.36
C PRO A 530 -7.97 -7.22 4.49
N GLU A 531 -6.86 -6.80 5.10
CA GLU A 531 -6.25 -7.44 6.26
C GLU A 531 -6.96 -7.15 7.59
N GLY A 532 -7.98 -6.27 7.58
CA GLY A 532 -8.77 -5.89 8.76
C GLY A 532 -8.22 -4.71 9.55
N ASN A 533 -7.10 -4.10 9.13
CA ASN A 533 -6.56 -2.89 9.74
C ASN A 533 -7.42 -1.68 9.38
N THR A 534 -7.64 -0.76 10.33
CA THR A 534 -8.39 0.47 10.08
C THR A 534 -7.46 1.67 10.12
N LEU A 535 -7.43 2.41 9.02
CA LEU A 535 -6.62 3.61 8.83
C LEU A 535 -7.55 4.84 8.89
N TYR A 536 -7.40 5.66 9.92
CA TYR A 536 -8.15 6.91 10.06
C TYR A 536 -7.41 8.05 9.36
N GLN A 537 -8.17 8.89 8.65
CA GLN A 537 -7.64 10.03 7.91
C GLN A 537 -8.14 11.34 8.52
N ASN A 538 -7.22 12.26 8.74
CA ASN A 538 -7.60 13.62 9.11
C ASN A 538 -7.99 14.40 7.85
N THR A 539 -9.23 14.85 7.79
CA THR A 539 -9.80 15.59 6.66
C THR A 539 -10.00 17.08 6.96
N ASP A 540 -9.59 17.57 8.14
CA ASP A 540 -9.78 18.94 8.58
C ASP A 540 -9.17 19.95 7.61
N GLY A 541 -9.99 20.85 7.09
CA GLY A 541 -9.56 21.93 6.18
C GLY A 541 -9.21 21.46 4.76
N LEU A 542 -9.44 20.19 4.43
CA LEU A 542 -9.24 19.67 3.07
C LEU A 542 -10.51 19.83 2.24
N THR A 543 -10.35 20.13 0.96
CA THR A 543 -11.43 20.11 -0.04
C THR A 543 -11.47 18.77 -0.80
N TYR A 544 -10.37 18.06 -0.80
CA TYR A 544 -10.23 16.70 -1.37
C TYR A 544 -9.15 15.95 -0.59
N PHE A 545 -9.23 14.63 -0.63
CA PHE A 545 -8.25 13.69 -0.06
C PHE A 545 -7.89 12.65 -1.12
N GLU A 546 -6.60 12.44 -1.35
CA GLU A 546 -6.11 11.39 -2.26
C GLU A 546 -5.66 10.17 -1.48
N TYR A 547 -6.12 9.02 -1.91
CA TYR A 547 -5.73 7.72 -1.35
C TYR A 547 -5.26 6.78 -2.44
N GLN A 548 -4.15 6.11 -2.19
CA GLN A 548 -3.62 5.06 -3.07
C GLN A 548 -3.85 3.71 -2.42
N PHE A 549 -4.51 2.81 -3.15
CA PHE A 549 -4.77 1.47 -2.65
C PHE A 549 -3.53 0.59 -2.80
N THR A 550 -3.07 0.02 -1.68
CA THR A 550 -1.82 -0.75 -1.59
C THR A 550 -2.02 -2.25 -1.43
N LEU A 551 -3.26 -2.72 -1.23
CA LEU A 551 -3.60 -4.12 -1.06
C LEU A 551 -4.73 -4.53 -2.00
N VAL A 552 -4.64 -5.73 -2.56
CA VAL A 552 -5.73 -6.35 -3.35
C VAL A 552 -6.82 -6.83 -2.41
N GLY A 553 -8.07 -6.66 -2.82
CA GLY A 553 -9.22 -7.15 -2.08
C GLY A 553 -10.26 -6.10 -1.73
N THR A 554 -11.09 -6.40 -0.75
CA THR A 554 -12.22 -5.55 -0.37
C THR A 554 -11.82 -4.58 0.74
N TYR A 555 -12.01 -3.28 0.47
CA TYR A 555 -11.93 -2.23 1.48
C TYR A 555 -13.33 -1.83 1.93
N GLU A 556 -13.49 -1.57 3.23
CA GLU A 556 -14.67 -0.94 3.78
C GLU A 556 -14.32 0.51 4.14
N ILE A 557 -14.98 1.46 3.51
CA ILE A 557 -14.75 2.89 3.74
C ILE A 557 -15.91 3.42 4.56
N SER A 558 -15.62 4.05 5.68
CA SER A 558 -16.61 4.66 6.54
C SER A 558 -16.28 6.13 6.79
N TYR A 559 -17.33 6.96 6.87
CA TYR A 559 -17.21 8.37 7.18
C TYR A 559 -18.49 8.85 7.88
N GLN A 560 -18.39 9.94 8.60
CA GLN A 560 -19.52 10.63 9.18
C GLN A 560 -19.84 11.87 8.34
N ASP A 561 -21.09 12.05 7.96
CA ASP A 561 -21.58 13.26 7.30
C ASP A 561 -22.68 13.90 8.19
N GLY A 562 -22.28 14.94 8.91
CA GLY A 562 -23.09 15.50 9.98
C GLY A 562 -23.35 14.47 11.11
N ASN A 563 -24.60 14.09 11.32
CA ASN A 563 -24.98 13.11 12.37
C ASN A 563 -25.09 11.66 11.85
N GLU A 564 -24.80 11.39 10.58
CA GLU A 564 -24.97 10.08 9.97
C GLU A 564 -23.64 9.42 9.63
N LYS A 565 -23.51 8.17 10.09
CA LYS A 565 -22.39 7.31 9.70
C LYS A 565 -22.74 6.58 8.41
N ASN A 566 -21.94 6.82 7.39
CA ASN A 566 -22.01 6.15 6.10
C ASN A 566 -20.92 5.11 6.00
N THR A 567 -21.22 3.99 5.33
CA THR A 567 -20.26 2.93 5.08
C THR A 567 -20.53 2.33 3.71
N PHE A 568 -19.48 2.16 2.92
CA PHE A 568 -19.54 1.50 1.63
C PHE A 568 -18.32 0.62 1.39
N VAL A 569 -18.43 -0.30 0.44
CA VAL A 569 -17.39 -1.26 0.10
C VAL A 569 -16.90 -1.01 -1.31
N ILE A 570 -15.60 -1.16 -1.50
CA ILE A 570 -14.95 -1.13 -2.81
C ILE A 570 -14.10 -2.39 -2.98
N PHE A 571 -13.83 -2.74 -4.20
CA PHE A 571 -12.90 -3.82 -4.53
C PHE A 571 -11.71 -3.26 -5.30
N VAL A 572 -10.52 -3.65 -4.88
CA VAL A 572 -9.25 -3.36 -5.53
C VAL A 572 -8.77 -4.63 -6.20
N SER A 573 -8.72 -4.60 -7.52
CA SER A 573 -8.28 -5.74 -8.34
C SER A 573 -6.77 -5.76 -8.53
N PHE A 574 -6.27 -6.95 -8.84
CA PHE A 574 -4.88 -7.16 -9.21
C PHE A 574 -4.58 -6.56 -10.60
N PRO A 575 -3.43 -5.88 -10.80
CA PRO A 575 -3.06 -5.35 -12.11
C PRO A 575 -2.81 -6.48 -13.12
N LYS A 576 -3.40 -6.35 -14.30
CA LYS A 576 -3.29 -7.35 -15.36
C LYS A 576 -1.83 -7.65 -15.76
N GLU A 577 -0.99 -6.65 -15.76
CA GLU A 577 0.40 -6.70 -16.15
C GLU A 577 1.25 -7.53 -15.18
N GLU A 578 0.91 -7.49 -13.89
CA GLU A 578 1.63 -8.19 -12.82
C GLU A 578 1.28 -9.69 -12.72
N GLY A 579 0.17 -10.12 -13.30
CA GLY A 579 -0.20 -11.54 -13.40
C GLY A 579 0.61 -12.31 -14.44
N LYS A 580 1.41 -11.60 -15.26
CA LYS A 580 2.18 -12.21 -16.32
C LYS A 580 3.39 -12.93 -15.75
N VAL A 581 3.36 -14.24 -15.83
CA VAL A 581 4.51 -15.09 -15.49
C VAL A 581 5.56 -14.95 -16.60
N ILE A 582 6.76 -14.53 -16.25
CA ILE A 582 7.86 -14.35 -17.20
C ILE A 582 8.84 -15.50 -17.01
N THR A 583 9.07 -16.28 -18.08
CA THR A 583 10.10 -17.32 -18.12
C THR A 583 11.49 -16.71 -18.16
N ALA A 584 12.38 -17.19 -17.28
CA ALA A 584 13.80 -16.90 -17.36
C ALA A 584 14.40 -17.30 -18.71
N ASP A 585 15.23 -16.45 -19.30
CA ASP A 585 16.05 -16.84 -20.43
C ASP A 585 17.23 -17.69 -19.89
N GLU A 586 17.49 -18.86 -20.48
CA GLU A 586 18.60 -19.76 -20.06
C GLU A 586 19.98 -19.06 -20.02
N ASN A 587 20.10 -17.90 -20.66
CA ASN A 587 21.34 -17.12 -20.70
C ASN A 587 21.55 -16.22 -19.45
N SER A 588 20.53 -15.95 -18.63
CA SER A 588 20.68 -15.11 -17.43
C SER A 588 21.41 -15.83 -16.28
N TYR A 589 21.37 -17.17 -16.27
CA TYR A 589 22.10 -18.00 -15.28
C TYR A 589 23.64 -18.00 -15.45
N SER A 590 24.16 -17.64 -16.62
CA SER A 590 25.60 -17.71 -16.88
C SER A 590 26.41 -16.60 -16.20
N LEU A 591 25.80 -15.48 -15.86
CA LEU A 591 26.47 -14.34 -15.21
C LEU A 591 26.74 -14.56 -13.70
N LEU A 592 25.99 -15.44 -13.05
CA LEU A 592 26.20 -15.78 -11.63
C LEU A 592 27.31 -16.82 -11.41
N LYS A 593 27.74 -17.56 -12.44
CA LYS A 593 28.75 -18.64 -12.30
C LYS A 593 30.18 -18.15 -12.16
N ASP A 594 30.51 -16.94 -12.54
CA ASP A 594 31.89 -16.44 -12.57
C ASP A 594 32.33 -15.60 -11.35
N THR A 595 31.43 -15.28 -10.42
CA THR A 595 31.80 -14.65 -9.16
C THR A 595 32.09 -15.68 -8.05
N ASN A 596 32.94 -16.68 -8.36
CA ASN A 596 33.64 -17.42 -7.33
C ASN A 596 34.65 -16.47 -6.65
N SER A 597 34.15 -15.61 -5.79
CA SER A 597 34.98 -14.92 -4.81
C SER A 597 35.57 -16.02 -3.93
N LYS A 598 36.85 -16.37 -4.19
CA LYS A 598 37.60 -17.23 -3.30
C LYS A 598 37.48 -16.62 -1.91
N LYS A 599 36.75 -17.29 -1.02
CA LYS A 599 36.83 -17.05 0.42
C LYS A 599 38.29 -17.02 0.81
N ALA A 600 38.83 -15.86 1.05
CA ALA A 600 40.07 -15.76 1.81
C ALA A 600 39.69 -15.98 3.27
N ASP A 601 39.47 -17.22 3.66
CA ASP A 601 39.39 -17.62 5.05
C ASP A 601 40.77 -17.29 5.65
N GLY A 602 40.88 -16.12 6.26
CA GLY A 602 42.05 -15.75 7.02
C GLY A 602 42.14 -16.69 8.21
N ILE A 603 43.15 -17.59 8.18
CA ILE A 603 43.52 -18.49 9.27
C ILE A 603 43.56 -17.75 10.65
N PHE A 604 43.72 -16.42 10.58
CA PHE A 604 43.78 -15.55 11.77
C PHE A 604 42.39 -15.04 12.27
N ASP A 605 41.32 -15.32 11.56
CA ASP A 605 39.99 -14.84 11.95
C ASP A 605 39.25 -15.80 12.91
N SER A 606 39.77 -17.02 13.07
CA SER A 606 39.24 -17.95 14.06
C SER A 606 39.96 -17.78 15.41
N LEU A 607 39.27 -17.99 16.52
CA LEU A 607 39.86 -18.05 17.87
C LEU A 607 40.82 -19.22 18.02
N ILE A 608 40.81 -20.19 17.11
CA ILE A 608 41.58 -21.43 17.13
C ILE A 608 43.10 -21.18 17.24
N PRO A 609 43.77 -20.31 16.43
CA PRO A 609 45.20 -20.07 16.56
C PRO A 609 45.58 -19.51 17.92
N TYR A 610 44.76 -18.68 18.51
CA TYR A 610 45.01 -18.08 19.83
C TYR A 610 44.85 -19.11 20.95
N ILE A 611 43.84 -19.99 20.85
CA ILE A 611 43.64 -21.10 21.80
C ILE A 611 44.82 -22.08 21.75
N ILE A 612 45.31 -22.43 20.57
CA ILE A 612 46.46 -23.32 20.41
C ILE A 612 47.73 -22.68 21.01
N LEU A 613 47.96 -21.40 20.77
CA LEU A 613 49.10 -20.66 21.31
C LEU A 613 49.05 -20.54 22.80
N ILE A 614 47.90 -20.30 23.41
CA ILE A 614 47.67 -20.28 24.85
C ILE A 614 47.93 -21.67 25.43
N ALA A 615 47.45 -22.75 24.81
CA ALA A 615 47.69 -24.12 25.27
C ALA A 615 49.16 -24.51 25.26
N ILE A 616 49.94 -24.08 24.26
CA ILE A 616 51.41 -24.28 24.17
C ILE A 616 52.09 -23.54 25.33
N PHE A 617 51.73 -22.29 25.60
CA PHE A 617 52.35 -21.54 26.71
C PHE A 617 51.98 -22.11 28.09
N PHE A 618 50.74 -22.55 28.32
CA PHE A 618 50.36 -23.26 29.55
C PHE A 618 51.09 -24.57 29.71
N GLY A 619 51.30 -25.32 28.62
CA GLY A 619 52.09 -26.56 28.65
C GLY A 619 53.54 -26.29 28.98
N ALA A 620 54.12 -25.22 28.45
CA ALA A 620 55.51 -24.83 28.77
C ALA A 620 55.65 -24.38 30.24
N ASP A 621 54.72 -23.58 30.76
CA ASP A 621 54.70 -23.17 32.18
C ASP A 621 54.58 -24.41 33.10
N TRP A 622 53.71 -25.37 32.76
CA TRP A 622 53.59 -26.61 33.54
C TRP A 622 54.86 -27.47 33.53
N ILE A 623 55.53 -27.60 32.39
CA ILE A 623 56.82 -28.33 32.27
C ILE A 623 57.88 -27.65 33.09
N LEU A 624 58.00 -26.34 33.04
CA LEU A 624 58.98 -25.55 33.82
C LEU A 624 58.70 -25.70 35.32
N TYR A 625 57.39 -25.62 35.73
CA TYR A 625 57.02 -25.81 37.10
C TYR A 625 57.32 -27.21 37.65
N THR A 626 57.10 -28.26 36.86
CA THR A 626 57.43 -29.66 37.24
C THR A 626 58.93 -29.90 37.30
N HIS A 627 59.72 -29.23 36.49
CA HIS A 627 61.18 -29.31 36.52
C HIS A 627 61.80 -28.60 37.74
N GLU A 628 61.10 -27.62 38.34
CA GLU A 628 61.51 -26.96 39.61
C GLU A 628 61.29 -27.83 40.87
N GLN A 629 60.46 -28.86 40.80
CA GLN A 629 60.17 -29.74 41.94
C GLN A 629 61.06 -30.97 42.02
N TYR A 630 61.94 -31.24 41.04
CA TYR A 630 62.96 -32.27 41.06
C TYR A 630 64.38 -31.64 41.02
#